data_b5ede59e87137b2e6bc203c275a91471
#
_entry.id   b5ede59e87137b2e6bc203c275a91471
#
_cell.length_a   1.000
_cell.length_b   1.000
_cell.length_c   1.000
_cell.angle_alpha   90.00
_cell.angle_beta   90.00
_cell.angle_gamma   90.00
#
_symmetry.space_group_name_H-M   'P 1'
#
loop_
_entity.id
_entity.type
_entity.pdbx_description
1 polymer ?
#
loop_
_entity_poly.entity_id
_entity_poly.type
_entity_poly.pdbx_seq_one_letter_code
_entity_poly.pdbx_strand_id
1 'polypeptide(L)'
;MKALKKILSMVTAATLLCSAAADAVTISGKSSSAREGECVGIRVLKDGYSPSDLTPQNASDIIVYQNQTVTGVGGEYSFDFQSDGAQTAYIGFGDSGITKEVSISEPDIYFESDFSDYGGGKGYFTHIKGSESDFSAYDFGDGHGKALKAAKNGSSSMFKHVYADPYDMSKKLNSGVYRIAFDYRAAASNAQFTFRLLKAKIYDFASGGDTFETFAVNSETKLGFYEGAKGWTMHYPFYLQQKDKWYSVVMYVDLDLDRIVYYIDGKYFGISELNNCTSFDGIAFSTPVNADVYIDNMSIVGVNGGYANRLYESGNEPTYETAPLRSEIKTEKTGNIFGNEDTIKFEARYAPYDNLKGVSLTYKVIDENGEIVWSNTKAAVDIKSGAVLHDTVLPQIDKYGLYTLNVSAKDESGASVADENITFSFVNSSKNLNNKFGIVNHIAHNIGEYDKLIETEKQAGFGIIRDELFWSTYERTKGQYGNSSGEIPWPYFDYYKAMKDNNIELLQEFTATNSLYTTENPPVSDTAVNAFADYAAHLAKNLVGTTNYFEVWNEYNLSSSSAATPENYVKMTKAVSEKVRAVNPDAKLVGVCAGQLAGENKIVPWITRFLNGGGGQYIDALSIHIYCQGKSPESSEYVSAIEQIRDLLDSRGFGDMPIWMTETGWSLGTEGIDDTLQAAYGVRANILCRQDDLVEKMFWYTSLKKHGSTSVYEYDLGIMQDVMQENPYAATKAYLAFSNYNALLADKVQNSVSKTANGVYKAEFEDDGEYIYAVWSDGGEKEYSADVGLQDVEVCDMFGNSERIKTDNGVLKIKVSDSPQYVRAPKFDYGIYCGEKEIKNLSDIDNASDTPLKISVAVNRAADKMEKINNAAVICAAYKDGCLIDVSVCGDENSGLHGYARFKTEINAANADRISIFIRDKNLIKPIDMYEIR
;
A
#
# COMPACT_ATOMS: atom_id res chain seq x y z
N MET A 1 15.41 -29.57 47.46
CA MET A 1 13.94 -29.64 47.64
C MET A 1 13.42 -29.48 49.08
N LYS A 2 14.20 -29.59 50.13
CA LYS A 2 13.74 -29.32 51.52
C LYS A 2 14.02 -27.88 51.99
N ALA A 3 14.86 -27.13 51.36
CA ALA A 3 15.12 -25.70 51.69
C ALA A 3 14.13 -24.73 51.03
N LEU A 4 13.57 -25.11 49.90
CA LEU A 4 12.61 -24.26 49.16
C LEU A 4 11.17 -24.24 49.77
N LYS A 5 10.83 -25.24 50.60
CA LYS A 5 9.56 -25.31 51.31
C LYS A 5 9.45 -24.49 52.60
N LYS A 6 10.57 -23.92 53.06
CA LYS A 6 10.60 -23.10 54.32
C LYS A 6 10.51 -21.59 54.02
N ILE A 7 10.72 -21.17 52.76
CA ILE A 7 10.59 -19.76 52.37
C ILE A 7 9.17 -19.40 51.94
N LEU A 8 8.38 -20.39 51.53
CA LEU A 8 6.98 -20.18 51.05
C LEU A 8 5.92 -20.11 52.17
N SER A 9 6.29 -20.20 53.47
CA SER A 9 5.34 -20.23 54.61
C SER A 9 5.43 -19.04 55.55
N MET A 10 6.05 -17.93 55.17
CA MET A 10 6.20 -16.74 56.02
C MET A 10 5.66 -15.43 55.37
N VAL A 11 4.88 -15.52 54.32
CA VAL A 11 4.18 -14.32 53.77
C VAL A 11 2.66 -14.53 53.79
N THR A 12 2.14 -14.71 55.01
CA THR A 12 0.72 -14.55 55.32
C THR A 12 0.58 -14.04 56.74
N ALA A 13 0.64 -12.75 56.91
CA ALA A 13 -0.04 -11.92 57.91
C ALA A 13 0.70 -10.57 58.06
N ALA A 14 0.28 -9.56 57.35
CA ALA A 14 0.34 -8.17 57.77
C ALA A 14 -0.91 -7.46 57.27
N THR A 15 -1.64 -7.01 58.28
CA THR A 15 -2.99 -6.46 58.25
C THR A 15 -3.06 -5.07 57.62
N LEU A 16 -4.20 -4.79 57.02
CA LEU A 16 -4.75 -3.49 56.65
C LEU A 16 -4.36 -2.36 57.62
N LEU A 17 -3.74 -1.33 57.10
CA LEU A 17 -3.87 0.06 57.51
C LEU A 17 -4.07 0.88 56.27
N CYS A 18 -5.19 1.57 56.17
CA CYS A 18 -5.54 2.51 55.11
C CYS A 18 -4.42 3.56 54.95
N SER A 19 -3.71 3.48 53.84
CA SER A 19 -2.98 4.58 53.23
C SER A 19 -3.30 4.58 51.75
N ALA A 20 -3.25 5.74 51.12
CA ALA A 20 -3.61 6.00 49.73
C ALA A 20 -3.40 4.79 48.80
N ALA A 21 -4.34 4.51 47.93
CA ALA A 21 -4.27 3.37 47.02
C ALA A 21 -2.94 3.44 46.25
N ALA A 22 -2.10 2.45 46.43
CA ALA A 22 -0.88 2.30 45.65
C ALA A 22 -1.28 2.05 44.19
N ASP A 23 -0.68 2.77 43.26
CA ASP A 23 -1.01 2.69 41.86
C ASP A 23 -0.49 1.40 41.21
N ALA A 24 -1.27 0.77 40.34
CA ALA A 24 -0.87 -0.38 39.58
C ALA A 24 0.13 0.05 38.49
N VAL A 25 1.28 -0.62 38.43
CA VAL A 25 2.36 -0.36 37.48
C VAL A 25 2.59 -1.62 36.65
N THR A 26 2.59 -1.49 35.33
CA THR A 26 2.99 -2.57 34.43
C THR A 26 4.35 -2.25 33.81
N ILE A 27 5.31 -3.16 33.93
CA ILE A 27 6.55 -3.13 33.17
C ILE A 27 6.48 -4.25 32.13
N SER A 28 6.39 -3.85 30.87
CA SER A 28 6.42 -4.77 29.75
C SER A 28 7.55 -4.41 28.78
N GLY A 29 7.97 -5.35 27.99
CA GLY A 29 9.01 -5.10 26.99
C GLY A 29 9.23 -6.29 26.09
N LYS A 30 10.12 -6.07 25.14
CA LYS A 30 10.58 -7.10 24.22
C LYS A 30 12.11 -7.11 24.23
N SER A 31 12.70 -8.29 24.34
CA SER A 31 14.14 -8.44 24.23
C SER A 31 14.47 -9.22 22.95
N SER A 32 15.16 -8.56 22.02
CA SER A 32 15.62 -9.19 20.78
C SER A 32 16.66 -10.31 21.00
N SER A 33 17.29 -10.33 22.18
CA SER A 33 18.27 -11.35 22.59
C SER A 33 17.64 -12.48 23.40
N ALA A 34 16.41 -12.35 23.88
CA ALA A 34 15.71 -13.39 24.62
C ALA A 34 15.01 -14.37 23.67
N ARG A 35 15.15 -15.68 23.95
CA ARG A 35 14.45 -16.73 23.22
C ARG A 35 13.04 -16.90 23.79
N GLU A 36 12.10 -17.36 22.97
CA GLU A 36 10.80 -17.77 23.47
C GLU A 36 10.94 -18.84 24.55
N GLY A 37 10.23 -18.66 25.66
CA GLY A 37 10.32 -19.54 26.84
C GLY A 37 11.53 -19.30 27.74
N GLU A 38 12.36 -18.27 27.51
CA GLU A 38 13.43 -17.90 28.43
C GLU A 38 12.84 -17.34 29.74
N CYS A 39 13.42 -17.74 30.86
CA CYS A 39 12.98 -17.22 32.15
C CYS A 39 13.41 -15.76 32.33
N VAL A 40 12.45 -14.87 32.56
CA VAL A 40 12.69 -13.48 32.87
C VAL A 40 12.20 -13.14 34.27
N GLY A 41 13.03 -12.48 35.06
CA GLY A 41 12.71 -12.07 36.43
C GLY A 41 12.73 -10.55 36.58
N ILE A 42 11.86 -10.03 37.41
CA ILE A 42 11.84 -8.62 37.82
C ILE A 42 12.07 -8.53 39.34
N ARG A 43 12.84 -7.53 39.74
CA ARG A 43 12.99 -7.10 41.12
C ARG A 43 12.90 -5.59 41.19
N VAL A 44 12.02 -5.09 42.00
CA VAL A 44 11.82 -3.66 42.26
C VAL A 44 12.39 -3.37 43.65
N LEU A 45 13.29 -2.40 43.73
CA LEU A 45 13.94 -1.98 44.99
C LEU A 45 13.45 -0.60 45.39
N LYS A 46 13.46 -0.34 46.67
CA LYS A 46 13.26 1.02 47.22
C LYS A 46 14.29 1.98 46.63
N ASP A 47 13.92 3.24 46.53
CA ASP A 47 14.80 4.29 46.06
C ASP A 47 16.12 4.35 46.84
N GLY A 48 17.22 4.56 46.11
CA GLY A 48 18.58 4.63 46.64
C GLY A 48 19.26 3.27 46.88
N TYR A 49 18.62 2.15 46.50
CA TYR A 49 19.21 0.81 46.61
C TYR A 49 19.48 0.18 45.25
N SER A 50 20.57 -0.57 45.14
CA SER A 50 20.94 -1.36 43.97
C SER A 50 20.94 -2.87 44.30
N PRO A 51 20.96 -3.77 43.30
CA PRO A 51 21.08 -5.21 43.56
C PRO A 51 22.32 -5.62 44.36
N SER A 52 23.38 -4.84 44.33
CA SER A 52 24.61 -5.06 45.12
C SER A 52 24.43 -4.81 46.61
N ASP A 53 23.41 -4.05 47.01
CA ASP A 53 23.11 -3.76 48.40
C ASP A 53 22.30 -4.85 49.09
N LEU A 54 21.82 -5.85 48.34
CA LEU A 54 21.00 -6.92 48.86
C LEU A 54 21.81 -7.98 49.60
N THR A 55 21.39 -8.24 50.82
CA THR A 55 21.88 -9.34 51.64
C THR A 55 20.70 -10.20 52.12
N PRO A 56 20.92 -11.47 52.52
CA PRO A 56 19.82 -12.27 53.08
C PRO A 56 19.14 -11.66 54.31
N GLN A 57 19.81 -10.72 54.98
CA GLN A 57 19.32 -10.08 56.22
C GLN A 57 18.45 -8.85 55.94
N ASN A 58 18.68 -8.14 54.82
CA ASN A 58 17.96 -6.89 54.49
C ASN A 58 17.02 -6.99 53.29
N ALA A 59 16.98 -8.11 52.61
CA ALA A 59 16.20 -8.26 51.36
C ALA A 59 14.70 -7.94 51.57
N SER A 60 14.14 -8.32 52.73
CA SER A 60 12.71 -8.01 53.04
C SER A 60 12.44 -6.53 53.24
N ASP A 61 13.46 -5.76 53.59
CA ASP A 61 13.31 -4.33 53.87
C ASP A 61 13.58 -3.46 52.63
N ILE A 62 14.25 -3.99 51.63
CA ILE A 62 14.67 -3.27 50.41
C ILE A 62 13.87 -3.67 49.19
N ILE A 63 13.48 -4.96 49.06
CA ILE A 63 12.67 -5.44 47.91
C ILE A 63 11.22 -5.02 48.09
N VAL A 64 10.72 -4.24 47.17
CA VAL A 64 9.30 -3.83 47.08
C VAL A 64 8.49 -4.87 46.34
N TYR A 65 9.02 -5.36 45.24
CA TYR A 65 8.38 -6.38 44.41
C TYR A 65 9.39 -7.33 43.79
N GLN A 66 9.01 -8.59 43.66
CA GLN A 66 9.82 -9.57 42.96
C GLN A 66 8.89 -10.62 42.32
N ASN A 67 9.09 -10.89 41.05
CA ASN A 67 8.35 -11.90 40.28
C ASN A 67 9.20 -12.47 39.16
N GLN A 68 8.72 -13.52 38.51
CA GLN A 68 9.35 -14.09 37.32
C GLN A 68 8.28 -14.70 36.40
N THR A 69 8.55 -14.66 35.11
CA THR A 69 7.72 -15.22 34.05
C THR A 69 8.61 -15.85 32.98
N VAL A 70 8.03 -16.28 31.88
CA VAL A 70 8.77 -16.69 30.69
C VAL A 70 8.43 -15.76 29.54
N THR A 71 9.40 -15.54 28.67
CA THR A 71 9.20 -14.72 27.48
C THR A 71 8.24 -15.40 26.50
N GLY A 72 7.35 -14.61 25.91
CA GLY A 72 6.47 -15.01 24.81
C GLY A 72 7.18 -15.02 23.46
N VAL A 73 6.39 -15.18 22.42
CA VAL A 73 6.86 -15.12 21.01
C VAL A 73 7.59 -13.81 20.75
N GLY A 74 8.83 -13.94 20.23
CA GLY A 74 9.66 -12.77 19.95
C GLY A 74 10.29 -12.10 21.18
N GLY A 75 10.32 -12.79 22.33
CA GLY A 75 11.01 -12.31 23.54
C GLY A 75 10.19 -11.33 24.39
N GLU A 76 8.88 -11.31 24.25
CA GLU A 76 7.99 -10.42 25.00
C GLU A 76 7.82 -10.85 26.45
N TYR A 77 7.72 -9.87 27.38
CA TYR A 77 7.45 -10.09 28.80
C TYR A 77 6.61 -8.96 29.40
N SER A 78 5.89 -9.25 30.48
CA SER A 78 5.12 -8.26 31.22
C SER A 78 5.05 -8.62 32.72
N PHE A 79 5.12 -7.59 33.58
CA PHE A 79 4.98 -7.71 35.02
C PHE A 79 4.08 -6.60 35.56
N ASP A 80 3.08 -6.99 36.33
CA ASP A 80 2.14 -6.07 36.98
C ASP A 80 2.43 -6.05 38.50
N PHE A 81 2.53 -4.88 39.10
CA PHE A 81 2.72 -4.72 40.54
C PHE A 81 2.19 -3.36 41.03
N GLN A 82 2.11 -3.19 42.34
CA GLN A 82 1.74 -1.90 42.92
C GLN A 82 2.99 -1.14 43.38
N SER A 83 3.08 0.14 43.00
CA SER A 83 4.15 1.04 43.37
C SER A 83 3.60 2.17 44.24
N ASP A 84 4.38 2.57 45.24
CA ASP A 84 4.08 3.66 46.18
C ASP A 84 5.13 4.80 46.14
N GLY A 85 5.74 5.02 44.99
CA GLY A 85 6.70 6.10 44.76
C GLY A 85 7.79 5.76 43.73
N ALA A 86 8.76 6.66 43.61
CA ALA A 86 9.90 6.47 42.70
C ALA A 86 10.73 5.24 43.13
N GLN A 87 10.98 4.33 42.23
CA GLN A 87 11.65 3.05 42.48
C GLN A 87 12.48 2.65 41.26
N THR A 88 13.36 1.69 41.41
CA THR A 88 14.12 1.13 40.32
C THR A 88 13.81 -0.35 40.18
N ALA A 89 13.37 -0.75 38.97
CA ALA A 89 13.15 -2.15 38.60
C ALA A 89 14.38 -2.72 37.90
N TYR A 90 14.80 -3.88 38.31
CA TYR A 90 15.88 -4.65 37.67
C TYR A 90 15.28 -5.88 37.02
N ILE A 91 15.45 -5.99 35.72
CA ILE A 91 14.92 -7.08 34.92
C ILE A 91 16.10 -7.94 34.44
N GLY A 92 16.07 -9.21 34.75
CA GLY A 92 17.13 -10.16 34.40
C GLY A 92 16.60 -11.33 33.57
N PHE A 93 17.35 -11.73 32.56
CA PHE A 93 17.04 -12.87 31.68
C PHE A 93 17.97 -14.03 32.04
N GLY A 94 17.38 -15.21 32.28
CA GLY A 94 18.11 -16.35 32.90
C GLY A 94 19.21 -16.92 32.02
N ASP A 95 19.00 -17.10 30.76
CA ASP A 95 19.93 -17.75 29.84
C ASP A 95 20.97 -16.77 29.26
N SER A 96 20.56 -15.54 28.99
CA SER A 96 21.41 -14.52 28.38
C SER A 96 22.29 -13.77 29.40
N GLY A 97 21.95 -13.84 30.71
CA GLY A 97 22.63 -13.09 31.74
C GLY A 97 22.50 -11.57 31.62
N ILE A 98 21.64 -11.09 30.77
CA ILE A 98 21.38 -9.66 30.54
C ILE A 98 20.53 -9.14 31.70
N THR A 99 20.94 -7.98 32.24
CA THR A 99 20.13 -7.23 33.21
C THR A 99 19.81 -5.87 32.66
N LYS A 100 18.55 -5.44 32.80
CA LYS A 100 18.07 -4.12 32.44
C LYS A 100 17.59 -3.38 33.67
N GLU A 101 18.05 -2.16 33.84
CA GLU A 101 17.57 -1.26 34.88
C GLU A 101 16.50 -0.34 34.29
N VAL A 102 15.38 -0.20 34.99
CA VAL A 102 14.27 0.67 34.62
C VAL A 102 13.90 1.53 35.81
N SER A 103 14.09 2.83 35.70
CA SER A 103 13.63 3.79 36.72
C SER A 103 12.11 3.90 36.65
N ILE A 104 11.46 3.71 37.80
CA ILE A 104 10.02 3.93 37.96
C ILE A 104 9.88 5.29 38.61
N SER A 105 9.53 6.31 37.85
CA SER A 105 9.14 7.61 38.41
C SER A 105 7.62 7.68 38.44
N GLU A 106 7.06 8.35 39.43
CA GLU A 106 5.66 8.71 39.38
C GLU A 106 5.45 9.59 38.14
N PRO A 107 4.40 9.33 37.35
CA PRO A 107 4.09 10.18 36.22
C PRO A 107 3.69 11.57 36.71
N ASP A 108 4.09 12.61 36.00
CA ASP A 108 3.55 13.95 36.20
C ASP A 108 2.08 13.96 35.77
N ILE A 109 1.17 13.83 36.72
CA ILE A 109 -0.28 13.90 36.46
C ILE A 109 -0.66 15.36 36.38
N TYR A 110 -1.07 15.82 35.20
CA TYR A 110 -1.55 17.18 34.98
C TYR A 110 -3.06 17.30 35.14
N PHE A 111 -3.78 16.24 34.83
CA PHE A 111 -5.23 16.14 35.02
C PHE A 111 -5.67 14.69 35.14
N GLU A 112 -6.62 14.41 36.02
CA GLU A 112 -7.28 13.11 36.16
C GLU A 112 -8.69 13.32 36.73
N SER A 113 -9.70 12.74 36.07
CA SER A 113 -11.09 12.75 36.57
C SER A 113 -11.93 11.63 35.98
N ASP A 114 -12.68 10.94 36.85
CA ASP A 114 -13.78 10.06 36.49
C ASP A 114 -15.13 10.80 36.50
N PHE A 115 -15.10 12.11 36.66
CA PHE A 115 -16.29 12.99 36.75
C PHE A 115 -17.34 12.58 37.77
N SER A 116 -17.07 11.67 38.70
CA SER A 116 -18.00 11.20 39.72
C SER A 116 -18.44 12.31 40.66
N ASP A 117 -17.61 13.33 40.88
CA ASP A 117 -17.83 14.50 41.73
C ASP A 117 -18.23 15.78 40.94
N TYR A 118 -18.43 15.71 39.63
CA TYR A 118 -18.83 16.85 38.83
C TYR A 118 -20.20 17.40 39.25
N GLY A 119 -20.29 18.71 39.47
CA GLY A 119 -21.49 19.39 39.92
C GLY A 119 -21.60 19.64 41.42
N GLY A 120 -20.65 19.15 42.25
CA GLY A 120 -20.54 19.38 43.67
C GLY A 120 -19.85 20.69 44.08
N GLY A 121 -19.79 21.72 43.18
CA GLY A 121 -19.09 22.99 43.45
C GLY A 121 -17.62 23.01 42.98
N LYS A 122 -17.15 21.95 42.36
CA LYS A 122 -15.88 21.90 41.62
C LYS A 122 -16.16 22.05 40.14
N GLY A 123 -15.99 23.24 39.58
CA GLY A 123 -15.98 23.48 38.14
C GLY A 123 -14.61 23.11 37.59
N TYR A 124 -14.48 21.96 36.94
CA TYR A 124 -13.26 21.60 36.23
C TYR A 124 -13.10 22.36 34.90
N PHE A 125 -14.16 23.02 34.45
CA PHE A 125 -14.23 23.62 33.14
C PHE A 125 -14.69 25.06 33.15
N THR A 126 -13.98 25.92 32.42
CA THR A 126 -14.40 27.31 32.17
C THR A 126 -15.15 27.42 30.84
N HIS A 127 -16.32 28.01 30.84
CA HIS A 127 -17.17 28.21 29.67
C HIS A 127 -16.67 29.38 28.82
N ILE A 128 -16.25 29.13 27.59
CA ILE A 128 -15.83 30.17 26.66
C ILE A 128 -17.02 30.68 25.83
N LYS A 129 -17.92 29.76 25.44
CA LYS A 129 -19.24 30.07 24.81
C LYS A 129 -20.22 29.02 25.27
N GLY A 130 -21.35 29.44 25.88
CA GLY A 130 -22.40 28.54 26.32
C GLY A 130 -22.86 28.80 27.73
N SER A 131 -23.55 27.85 28.32
CA SER A 131 -24.07 27.90 29.66
C SER A 131 -23.51 26.71 30.45
N GLU A 132 -23.28 26.91 31.77
CA GLU A 132 -22.94 25.81 32.70
C GLU A 132 -23.93 24.66 32.63
N SER A 133 -25.20 24.95 32.27
CA SER A 133 -26.25 23.95 32.11
C SER A 133 -26.03 23.01 30.90
N ASP A 134 -25.10 23.30 30.03
CA ASP A 134 -24.76 22.42 28.90
C ASP A 134 -23.96 21.17 29.36
N PHE A 135 -23.47 21.18 30.59
CA PHE A 135 -22.68 20.08 31.17
C PHE A 135 -23.27 19.65 32.52
N SER A 136 -23.33 18.36 32.74
CA SER A 136 -23.83 17.75 33.98
C SER A 136 -23.21 16.38 34.20
N ALA A 137 -23.16 15.92 35.44
CA ALA A 137 -22.88 14.52 35.74
C ALA A 137 -24.08 13.65 35.35
N TYR A 138 -23.85 12.56 34.70
CA TYR A 138 -24.86 11.57 34.31
C TYR A 138 -24.47 10.19 34.81
N ASP A 139 -25.36 9.57 35.58
CA ASP A 139 -25.15 8.22 36.14
C ASP A 139 -25.81 7.19 35.22
N PHE A 140 -24.99 6.30 34.61
CA PHE A 140 -25.48 5.24 33.72
C PHE A 140 -26.12 4.08 34.49
N GLY A 141 -25.75 3.87 35.76
CA GLY A 141 -26.22 2.74 36.56
C GLY A 141 -25.78 1.35 36.05
N ASP A 142 -24.85 1.29 35.13
CA ASP A 142 -24.38 0.08 34.44
C ASP A 142 -22.96 -0.36 34.85
N GLY A 143 -22.45 0.16 35.96
CA GLY A 143 -21.10 -0.12 36.47
C GLY A 143 -20.03 0.84 35.95
N HIS A 144 -20.30 1.68 34.94
CA HIS A 144 -19.42 2.77 34.48
C HIS A 144 -19.39 3.96 35.42
N GLY A 145 -20.33 4.00 36.36
CA GLY A 145 -20.48 5.10 37.32
C GLY A 145 -21.09 6.37 36.70
N LYS A 146 -20.55 7.52 37.12
CA LYS A 146 -20.96 8.83 36.58
C LYS A 146 -19.99 9.32 35.56
N ALA A 147 -20.45 9.79 34.42
CA ALA A 147 -19.68 10.41 33.37
C ALA A 147 -20.09 11.89 33.19
N LEU A 148 -19.22 12.70 32.60
CA LEU A 148 -19.52 14.05 32.14
C LEU A 148 -20.47 13.99 30.95
N LYS A 149 -21.66 14.47 31.06
CA LYS A 149 -22.60 14.64 29.94
C LYS A 149 -22.43 16.03 29.35
N ALA A 150 -22.08 16.08 28.05
CA ALA A 150 -22.21 17.28 27.23
C ALA A 150 -23.56 17.24 26.50
N ALA A 151 -24.48 18.13 26.85
CA ALA A 151 -25.80 18.16 26.27
C ALA A 151 -25.77 18.72 24.84
N LYS A 152 -26.57 18.13 23.94
CA LYS A 152 -26.70 18.63 22.57
C LYS A 152 -27.20 20.08 22.58
N ASN A 153 -26.59 20.90 21.72
CA ASN A 153 -27.08 22.25 21.51
C ASN A 153 -27.90 22.32 20.22
N GLY A 154 -29.15 22.75 20.32
CA GLY A 154 -30.13 22.73 19.22
C GLY A 154 -29.89 23.71 18.07
N SER A 155 -28.78 24.44 18.02
CA SER A 155 -28.47 25.34 16.92
C SER A 155 -27.34 24.75 16.08
N SER A 156 -27.64 24.45 14.85
CA SER A 156 -26.78 23.78 13.85
C SER A 156 -25.56 24.57 13.37
N SER A 157 -25.17 25.68 13.96
CA SER A 157 -24.15 26.57 13.36
C SER A 157 -23.07 27.11 14.28
N MET A 158 -23.01 26.78 15.56
CA MET A 158 -21.92 27.20 16.42
C MET A 158 -21.53 26.12 17.41
N PHE A 159 -20.34 25.58 17.26
CA PHE A 159 -19.69 24.80 18.29
C PHE A 159 -19.46 25.69 19.51
N LYS A 160 -19.97 25.26 20.64
CA LYS A 160 -19.64 25.84 21.94
C LYS A 160 -18.48 25.04 22.48
N HIS A 161 -17.42 25.69 22.87
CA HIS A 161 -16.23 25.04 23.41
C HIS A 161 -16.24 25.18 24.94
N VAL A 162 -15.88 24.11 25.59
CA VAL A 162 -15.64 24.07 27.04
C VAL A 162 -14.14 23.91 27.24
N TYR A 163 -13.64 24.71 28.13
CA TYR A 163 -12.26 24.72 28.53
C TYR A 163 -12.10 23.95 29.85
N ALA A 164 -11.20 22.99 29.88
CA ALA A 164 -10.69 22.47 31.13
C ALA A 164 -9.48 23.29 31.53
N ASP A 165 -9.52 23.95 32.68
CA ASP A 165 -8.34 24.42 33.39
C ASP A 165 -7.99 23.31 34.40
N PRO A 166 -7.16 22.34 34.02
CA PRO A 166 -6.72 21.33 34.97
C PRO A 166 -5.95 22.05 36.08
N TYR A 167 -6.21 21.70 37.29
CA TYR A 167 -5.74 22.39 38.51
C TYR A 167 -4.22 22.59 38.56
N ASP A 168 -3.44 21.99 37.69
CA ASP A 168 -1.98 22.04 37.72
C ASP A 168 -1.31 22.44 36.39
N MET A 169 -2.08 22.79 35.34
CA MET A 169 -1.50 23.39 34.13
C MET A 169 -1.13 24.87 34.34
N SER A 170 -0.63 25.22 35.51
CA SER A 170 -0.01 26.53 35.76
C SER A 170 1.26 26.69 34.91
N LYS A 171 1.81 25.61 34.37
CA LYS A 171 2.98 25.57 33.49
C LYS A 171 2.53 25.13 32.10
N LYS A 172 2.90 25.94 31.12
CA LYS A 172 2.76 25.61 29.72
C LYS A 172 3.63 24.41 29.37
N LEU A 173 3.03 23.36 28.78
CA LEU A 173 3.73 22.18 28.32
C LEU A 173 4.37 22.51 26.95
N ASN A 174 5.69 22.49 26.87
CA ASN A 174 6.45 22.97 25.69
C ASN A 174 7.56 22.01 25.24
N SER A 175 7.68 20.86 25.87
CA SER A 175 8.62 19.79 25.47
C SER A 175 8.17 18.48 26.08
N GLY A 176 8.66 17.36 25.59
CA GLY A 176 8.36 16.02 26.09
C GLY A 176 7.10 15.41 25.49
N VAL A 177 6.70 14.31 26.05
CA VAL A 177 5.53 13.50 25.60
C VAL A 177 4.44 13.52 26.66
N TYR A 178 3.21 13.66 26.20
CA TYR A 178 2.03 13.64 27.05
C TYR A 178 1.01 12.63 26.53
N ARG A 179 0.55 11.77 27.44
CA ARG A 179 -0.55 10.87 27.18
C ARG A 179 -1.86 11.58 27.58
N ILE A 180 -2.76 11.75 26.63
CA ILE A 180 -4.12 12.25 26.85
C ILE A 180 -5.08 11.10 26.55
N ALA A 181 -5.87 10.71 27.52
CA ALA A 181 -6.82 9.63 27.38
C ALA A 181 -8.19 10.03 27.90
N PHE A 182 -9.25 9.47 27.32
CA PHE A 182 -10.63 9.59 27.78
C PHE A 182 -11.51 8.53 27.15
N ASP A 183 -12.56 8.16 27.85
CA ASP A 183 -13.64 7.36 27.30
C ASP A 183 -14.70 8.25 26.67
N TYR A 184 -15.20 7.89 25.52
CA TYR A 184 -16.17 8.63 24.70
C TYR A 184 -17.37 7.77 24.34
N ARG A 185 -18.59 8.31 24.50
CA ARG A 185 -19.86 7.68 24.12
C ARG A 185 -20.83 8.71 23.56
N ALA A 186 -21.59 8.33 22.53
CA ALA A 186 -22.62 9.20 21.95
C ALA A 186 -24.02 8.58 22.09
N ALA A 187 -25.02 9.39 22.42
CA ALA A 187 -26.41 8.95 22.52
C ALA A 187 -27.10 8.69 21.18
N ALA A 188 -26.45 9.07 20.06
CA ALA A 188 -26.86 8.72 18.71
C ALA A 188 -25.64 8.66 17.79
N SER A 189 -25.71 7.85 16.72
CA SER A 189 -24.63 7.68 15.76
C SER A 189 -24.27 8.95 14.98
N ASN A 190 -25.16 9.94 14.90
CA ASN A 190 -24.93 11.22 14.20
C ASN A 190 -24.54 12.39 15.12
N ALA A 191 -24.11 12.13 16.36
CA ALA A 191 -23.56 13.16 17.24
C ALA A 191 -22.21 13.63 16.69
N GLN A 192 -22.03 14.94 16.56
CA GLN A 192 -20.76 15.55 16.16
C GLN A 192 -20.03 16.06 17.40
N PHE A 193 -18.72 15.87 17.44
CA PHE A 193 -17.89 16.23 18.59
C PHE A 193 -16.46 16.55 18.12
N THR A 194 -15.78 17.50 18.77
CA THR A 194 -14.37 17.83 18.49
C THR A 194 -13.61 18.04 19.80
N PHE A 195 -12.44 17.44 19.89
CA PHE A 195 -11.46 17.64 20.96
C PHE A 195 -10.28 18.46 20.43
N ARG A 196 -9.75 19.38 21.27
CA ARG A 196 -8.72 20.34 20.88
C ARG A 196 -7.66 20.52 21.97
N LEU A 197 -6.43 20.80 21.57
CA LEU A 197 -5.38 21.34 22.43
C LEU A 197 -5.44 22.88 22.39
N LEU A 198 -5.15 23.53 23.50
CA LEU A 198 -5.15 24.98 23.63
C LEU A 198 -3.74 25.53 23.76
N LYS A 199 -3.39 26.50 22.90
CA LYS A 199 -2.05 27.11 22.84
C LYS A 199 -1.86 28.28 23.81
N ALA A 200 -2.95 28.86 24.34
CA ALA A 200 -2.90 30.01 25.22
C ALA A 200 -4.15 30.05 26.13
N LYS A 201 -4.04 30.72 27.29
CA LYS A 201 -5.12 30.84 28.28
C LYS A 201 -6.20 31.86 27.93
N ILE A 202 -5.99 32.75 26.97
CA ILE A 202 -6.96 33.73 26.49
C ILE A 202 -7.36 33.33 25.08
N TYR A 203 -8.61 32.90 24.90
CA TYR A 203 -9.08 32.28 23.68
C TYR A 203 -10.03 33.19 22.91
N ASP A 204 -9.60 33.62 21.73
CA ASP A 204 -10.52 34.15 20.73
C ASP A 204 -10.76 33.10 19.64
N PHE A 205 -11.80 32.28 19.82
CA PHE A 205 -12.17 31.26 18.85
C PHE A 205 -12.59 31.80 17.49
N ALA A 206 -12.78 33.12 17.36
CA ALA A 206 -13.10 33.74 16.07
C ALA A 206 -11.89 33.77 15.13
N SER A 207 -10.66 33.76 15.68
CA SER A 207 -9.41 33.83 14.90
C SER A 207 -8.81 32.46 14.56
N GLY A 208 -9.26 31.37 15.21
CA GLY A 208 -8.72 30.01 14.97
C GLY A 208 -7.26 29.78 15.37
N GLY A 209 -6.54 30.84 15.82
CA GLY A 209 -5.09 30.80 16.04
C GLY A 209 -4.63 30.14 17.35
N ASP A 210 -5.53 29.99 18.33
CA ASP A 210 -5.18 29.58 19.70
C ASP A 210 -5.54 28.13 20.03
N THR A 211 -6.05 27.38 19.04
CA THR A 211 -6.44 25.98 19.22
C THR A 211 -5.82 25.08 18.14
N PHE A 212 -5.56 23.84 18.51
CA PHE A 212 -5.19 22.77 17.59
C PHE A 212 -6.24 21.65 17.70
N GLU A 213 -6.91 21.39 16.61
CA GLU A 213 -7.88 20.30 16.53
C GLU A 213 -7.16 18.95 16.51
N THR A 214 -7.64 17.97 17.25
CA THR A 214 -7.01 16.65 17.33
C THR A 214 -7.96 15.55 16.92
N PHE A 215 -8.95 15.26 17.73
CA PHE A 215 -9.91 14.18 17.52
C PHE A 215 -11.30 14.73 17.25
N ALA A 216 -12.05 14.14 16.30
CA ALA A 216 -13.43 14.52 16.04
C ALA A 216 -14.32 13.37 15.57
N VAL A 217 -15.64 13.63 15.65
CA VAL A 217 -16.68 12.92 14.93
C VAL A 217 -17.42 13.90 14.04
N ASN A 218 -17.43 13.64 12.74
CA ASN A 218 -18.02 14.53 11.74
C ASN A 218 -19.53 14.29 11.52
N SER A 219 -20.14 15.07 10.60
CA SER A 219 -21.55 14.95 10.24
C SER A 219 -21.92 13.61 9.58
N GLU A 220 -20.94 12.88 9.07
CA GLU A 220 -21.13 11.58 8.43
C GLU A 220 -20.94 10.41 9.39
N THR A 221 -20.88 10.69 10.70
CA THR A 221 -20.70 9.68 11.76
C THR A 221 -19.34 9.01 11.81
N LYS A 222 -18.33 9.58 11.14
CA LYS A 222 -16.97 9.06 11.11
C LYS A 222 -16.14 9.63 12.25
N LEU A 223 -15.35 8.76 12.90
CA LEU A 223 -14.27 9.16 13.80
C LEU A 223 -13.04 9.52 12.96
N GLY A 224 -12.29 10.53 13.36
CA GLY A 224 -11.11 10.98 12.67
C GLY A 224 -10.20 11.86 13.52
N PHE A 225 -9.07 12.22 12.94
CA PHE A 225 -8.11 13.13 13.52
C PHE A 225 -7.69 14.21 12.51
N TYR A 226 -7.11 15.30 12.99
CA TYR A 226 -6.75 16.45 12.15
C TYR A 226 -5.29 16.36 11.72
N GLU A 227 -5.05 16.38 10.41
CA GLU A 227 -3.72 16.36 9.79
C GLU A 227 -3.22 17.76 9.35
N GLY A 228 -3.47 18.76 10.11
CA GLY A 228 -2.95 20.11 9.85
C GLY A 228 -3.33 20.69 8.49
N ALA A 229 -2.36 20.85 7.60
CA ALA A 229 -2.59 21.47 6.29
C ALA A 229 -3.50 20.64 5.36
N LYS A 230 -3.62 19.35 5.59
CA LYS A 230 -4.51 18.44 4.84
C LYS A 230 -5.95 18.45 5.33
N GLY A 231 -6.21 18.94 6.56
CA GLY A 231 -7.52 18.95 7.17
C GLY A 231 -7.83 17.66 7.96
N TRP A 232 -9.07 17.22 7.91
CA TRP A 232 -9.55 16.07 8.68
C TRP A 232 -9.35 14.76 7.92
N THR A 233 -8.59 13.84 8.50
CA THR A 233 -8.56 12.44 8.09
C THR A 233 -9.66 11.69 8.82
N MET A 234 -10.64 11.18 8.07
CA MET A 234 -11.81 10.49 8.61
C MET A 234 -11.76 9.01 8.19
N HIS A 235 -11.59 8.13 9.14
CA HIS A 235 -11.54 6.69 8.87
C HIS A 235 -12.95 6.09 8.66
N TYR A 236 -13.12 5.38 7.56
CA TYR A 236 -14.34 4.70 7.16
C TYR A 236 -13.99 3.34 6.53
N PRO A 237 -14.81 2.32 6.68
CA PRO A 237 -16.09 2.18 7.39
C PRO A 237 -15.96 1.76 8.86
N PHE A 238 -14.74 1.56 9.38
CA PHE A 238 -14.46 0.78 10.58
C PHE A 238 -14.64 1.58 11.87
N TYR A 239 -14.53 2.88 11.76
CA TYR A 239 -14.71 3.80 12.89
C TYR A 239 -15.94 4.69 12.70
N LEU A 240 -17.03 4.08 12.20
CA LEU A 240 -18.34 4.68 12.30
C LEU A 240 -18.76 4.72 13.77
N GLN A 241 -19.09 5.90 14.24
CA GLN A 241 -19.65 6.07 15.57
C GLN A 241 -20.94 5.24 15.72
N GLN A 242 -20.94 4.34 16.69
CA GLN A 242 -22.10 3.56 17.06
C GLN A 242 -22.83 4.24 18.21
N LYS A 243 -24.18 4.23 18.16
CA LYS A 243 -25.01 4.68 19.24
C LYS A 243 -24.72 3.86 20.51
N ASP A 244 -24.57 4.55 21.64
CA ASP A 244 -24.44 3.96 22.99
C ASP A 244 -23.21 3.04 23.19
N LYS A 245 -22.24 3.06 22.28
CA LYS A 245 -20.95 2.37 22.44
C LYS A 245 -19.94 3.30 23.10
N TRP A 246 -19.22 2.79 24.12
CA TRP A 246 -18.02 3.41 24.65
C TRP A 246 -16.82 3.15 23.74
N TYR A 247 -16.00 4.16 23.53
CA TYR A 247 -14.71 4.11 22.85
C TYR A 247 -13.65 4.63 23.79
N SER A 248 -12.57 3.88 23.97
CA SER A 248 -11.38 4.37 24.66
C SER A 248 -10.50 5.11 23.66
N VAL A 249 -10.27 6.39 23.86
CA VAL A 249 -9.45 7.27 23.02
C VAL A 249 -8.16 7.58 23.76
N VAL A 250 -7.01 7.28 23.15
CA VAL A 250 -5.69 7.60 23.67
C VAL A 250 -4.89 8.36 22.62
N MET A 251 -4.29 9.48 23.03
CA MET A 251 -3.44 10.32 22.21
C MET A 251 -2.10 10.49 22.91
N TYR A 252 -0.99 10.18 22.23
CA TYR A 252 0.34 10.55 22.66
C TYR A 252 0.80 11.79 21.92
N VAL A 253 0.87 12.91 22.62
CA VAL A 253 1.29 14.22 22.11
C VAL A 253 2.78 14.37 22.37
N ASP A 254 3.59 14.20 21.33
CA ASP A 254 5.06 14.34 21.39
C ASP A 254 5.43 15.72 20.85
N LEU A 255 5.67 16.66 21.76
CA LEU A 255 6.03 18.04 21.44
C LEU A 255 7.46 18.17 20.88
N ASP A 256 8.34 17.23 21.20
CA ASP A 256 9.71 17.24 20.72
C ASP A 256 9.79 16.78 19.26
N LEU A 257 9.02 15.74 18.91
CA LEU A 257 8.97 15.20 17.55
C LEU A 257 7.84 15.78 16.67
N ASP A 258 7.06 16.75 17.21
CA ASP A 258 6.01 17.47 16.48
C ASP A 258 4.91 16.54 15.92
N ARG A 259 4.45 15.56 16.72
CA ARG A 259 3.47 14.55 16.29
C ARG A 259 2.47 14.18 17.38
N ILE A 260 1.32 13.66 16.95
CA ILE A 260 0.34 12.98 17.81
C ILE A 260 0.10 11.58 17.25
N VAL A 261 0.17 10.57 18.11
CA VAL A 261 -0.17 9.20 17.78
C VAL A 261 -1.50 8.85 18.45
N TYR A 262 -2.45 8.32 17.67
CA TYR A 262 -3.82 8.07 18.12
C TYR A 262 -4.10 6.57 18.21
N TYR A 263 -4.83 6.20 19.28
CA TYR A 263 -5.36 4.85 19.46
C TYR A 263 -6.83 4.91 19.83
N ILE A 264 -7.63 3.97 19.30
CA ILE A 264 -9.03 3.79 19.67
C ILE A 264 -9.26 2.32 20.03
N ASP A 265 -9.87 2.08 21.21
CA ASP A 265 -10.08 0.74 21.75
C ASP A 265 -8.77 -0.11 21.77
N GLY A 266 -7.63 0.55 22.08
CA GLY A 266 -6.31 -0.06 22.14
C GLY A 266 -5.65 -0.38 20.78
N LYS A 267 -6.26 0.00 19.66
CA LYS A 267 -5.72 -0.20 18.31
C LYS A 267 -5.16 1.09 17.75
N TYR A 268 -4.04 0.99 17.05
CA TYR A 268 -3.49 2.11 16.30
C TYR A 268 -4.55 2.69 15.36
N PHE A 269 -4.72 4.00 15.41
CA PHE A 269 -5.73 4.72 14.64
C PHE A 269 -5.11 5.66 13.60
N GLY A 270 -3.94 6.21 13.89
CA GLY A 270 -3.22 7.06 12.97
C GLY A 270 -2.19 7.95 13.67
N ILE A 271 -1.52 8.75 12.87
CA ILE A 271 -0.53 9.73 13.30
C ILE A 271 -0.80 11.07 12.60
N SER A 272 -0.62 12.19 13.30
CA SER A 272 -0.69 13.53 12.72
C SER A 272 0.49 14.37 13.16
N GLU A 273 0.84 15.38 12.35
CA GLU A 273 1.78 16.44 12.75
C GLU A 273 1.06 17.49 13.60
N LEU A 274 1.77 18.04 14.60
CA LEU A 274 1.26 19.12 15.46
C LEU A 274 1.21 20.49 14.78
N ASN A 275 1.74 20.62 13.55
CA ASN A 275 1.67 21.80 12.69
C ASN A 275 1.93 23.13 13.43
N ASN A 276 3.11 23.24 14.03
CA ASN A 276 3.53 24.38 14.85
C ASN A 276 2.77 24.53 16.19
N CYS A 277 2.08 23.52 16.68
CA CYS A 277 1.61 23.47 18.05
C CYS A 277 2.78 23.07 18.97
N THR A 278 3.75 23.96 19.15
CA THR A 278 4.97 23.70 19.96
C THR A 278 4.71 23.66 21.44
N SER A 279 3.50 23.90 21.90
CA SER A 279 3.13 23.88 23.29
C SER A 279 1.63 23.95 23.45
N PHE A 280 1.10 23.41 24.55
CA PHE A 280 -0.27 23.63 24.99
C PHE A 280 -0.35 23.88 26.48
N ASP A 281 -1.39 24.54 26.95
CA ASP A 281 -1.66 24.86 28.36
C ASP A 281 -3.11 24.56 28.77
N GLY A 282 -3.84 23.84 27.93
CA GLY A 282 -5.19 23.39 28.20
C GLY A 282 -5.77 22.51 27.10
N ILE A 283 -6.95 22.01 27.35
CA ILE A 283 -7.77 21.23 26.41
C ILE A 283 -9.14 21.87 26.25
N ALA A 284 -9.77 21.64 25.13
CA ALA A 284 -11.15 22.03 24.92
C ALA A 284 -11.93 20.96 24.14
N PHE A 285 -13.23 20.91 24.35
CA PHE A 285 -14.10 20.11 23.52
C PHE A 285 -15.38 20.88 23.17
N SER A 286 -15.93 20.58 22.00
CA SER A 286 -17.15 21.20 21.53
C SER A 286 -18.35 20.60 22.25
N THR A 287 -19.42 21.41 22.45
CA THR A 287 -20.74 20.84 22.74
C THR A 287 -21.22 20.09 21.51
N PRO A 288 -21.82 18.91 21.70
CA PRO A 288 -22.19 18.08 20.56
C PRO A 288 -23.35 18.66 19.77
N VAL A 289 -23.37 18.39 18.47
CA VAL A 289 -24.53 18.65 17.61
C VAL A 289 -25.28 17.33 17.42
N ASN A 290 -26.59 17.41 17.26
CA ASN A 290 -27.54 16.33 17.01
C ASN A 290 -27.89 15.44 18.24
N ALA A 291 -26.93 15.05 19.06
CA ALA A 291 -27.20 14.22 20.24
C ALA A 291 -26.22 14.51 21.38
N ASP A 292 -26.58 14.08 22.60
CA ASP A 292 -25.71 14.20 23.76
C ASP A 292 -24.48 13.31 23.62
N VAL A 293 -23.36 13.75 24.21
CA VAL A 293 -22.10 13.03 24.29
C VAL A 293 -21.70 12.88 25.76
N TYR A 294 -21.03 11.78 26.05
CA TYR A 294 -20.53 11.47 27.39
C TYR A 294 -19.03 11.24 27.36
N ILE A 295 -18.32 11.78 28.34
CA ILE A 295 -16.87 11.65 28.50
C ILE A 295 -16.60 11.14 29.91
N ASP A 296 -15.69 10.18 30.02
CA ASP A 296 -15.32 9.58 31.30
C ASP A 296 -13.82 9.29 31.34
N ASN A 297 -13.27 8.94 32.51
CA ASN A 297 -11.90 8.48 32.72
C ASN A 297 -10.85 9.34 32.01
N MET A 298 -10.99 10.66 32.07
CA MET A 298 -10.08 11.58 31.39
C MET A 298 -8.78 11.75 32.18
N SER A 299 -7.64 11.64 31.50
CA SER A 299 -6.33 11.90 32.09
C SER A 299 -5.37 12.62 31.14
N ILE A 300 -4.49 13.43 31.69
CA ILE A 300 -3.33 14.04 31.01
C ILE A 300 -2.11 13.76 31.86
N VAL A 301 -1.17 12.98 31.35
CA VAL A 301 -0.04 12.46 32.09
C VAL A 301 1.25 12.68 31.29
N GLY A 302 2.32 13.13 31.95
CA GLY A 302 3.65 13.21 31.31
C GLY A 302 4.25 11.80 31.16
N VAL A 303 4.81 11.51 29.99
CA VAL A 303 5.47 10.24 29.68
C VAL A 303 6.98 10.45 29.75
N ASN A 304 7.67 9.65 30.56
CA ASN A 304 9.13 9.68 30.72
C ASN A 304 9.73 8.36 30.23
N GLY A 305 11.01 8.34 29.90
CA GLY A 305 11.73 7.16 29.38
C GLY A 305 11.83 5.95 30.33
N GLY A 306 11.36 6.05 31.56
CA GLY A 306 11.24 4.94 32.54
C GLY A 306 9.78 4.72 32.96
N TYR A 307 8.85 5.33 32.27
CA TYR A 307 7.44 5.29 32.62
C TYR A 307 6.89 3.88 32.42
N ALA A 308 6.54 3.23 33.52
CA ALA A 308 5.72 2.04 33.50
C ALA A 308 4.28 2.51 33.27
N ASN A 309 3.65 2.10 32.16
CA ASN A 309 2.27 2.46 31.88
C ASN A 309 1.37 2.09 33.05
N ARG A 310 0.62 3.04 33.57
CA ARG A 310 -0.56 2.72 34.36
C ARG A 310 -1.55 2.03 33.44
N LEU A 311 -1.83 0.76 33.72
CA LEU A 311 -2.93 0.06 33.07
C LEU A 311 -4.23 0.60 33.64
N TYR A 312 -4.94 1.37 32.87
CA TYR A 312 -6.38 1.49 33.07
C TYR A 312 -7.02 0.14 32.70
N GLU A 313 -8.06 -0.24 33.44
CA GLU A 313 -8.68 -1.58 33.55
C GLU A 313 -8.91 -2.40 32.25
N SER A 314 -8.63 -1.88 31.06
CA SER A 314 -8.87 -2.57 29.78
C SER A 314 -7.77 -3.53 29.32
N GLY A 315 -6.61 -3.55 29.96
CA GLY A 315 -5.54 -4.55 29.71
C GLY A 315 -4.87 -4.57 28.32
N ASN A 316 -5.23 -3.67 27.41
CA ASN A 316 -4.78 -3.66 26.02
C ASN A 316 -4.26 -2.29 25.56
N GLU A 317 -3.75 -1.47 26.47
CA GLU A 317 -3.26 -0.16 26.09
C GLU A 317 -1.90 -0.26 25.41
N PRO A 318 -1.72 0.36 24.22
CA PRO A 318 -0.43 0.36 23.55
C PRO A 318 0.60 1.19 24.31
N THR A 319 1.81 0.69 24.38
CA THR A 319 2.96 1.38 24.95
C THR A 319 3.50 2.37 23.92
N TYR A 320 3.54 3.65 24.25
CA TYR A 320 4.33 4.61 23.47
C TYR A 320 5.81 4.34 23.67
N GLU A 321 6.66 4.76 22.73
CA GLU A 321 8.11 4.51 22.73
C GLU A 321 8.75 4.73 24.11
N THR A 322 9.21 3.64 24.72
CA THR A 322 9.90 3.66 26.03
C THR A 322 11.42 3.73 25.89
N ALA A 323 11.94 3.67 24.66
CA ALA A 323 13.37 3.79 24.41
C ALA A 323 13.90 5.15 24.92
N PRO A 324 15.09 5.19 25.54
CA PRO A 324 15.71 6.42 26.03
C PRO A 324 15.85 7.52 24.96
N LEU A 325 16.01 7.11 23.70
CA LEU A 325 16.04 7.98 22.52
C LEU A 325 14.85 7.64 21.63
N ARG A 326 13.85 8.50 21.61
CA ARG A 326 12.70 8.41 20.68
C ARG A 326 13.14 8.85 19.29
N SER A 327 12.55 8.28 18.27
CA SER A 327 12.84 8.66 16.89
C SER A 327 11.58 8.88 16.06
N GLU A 328 11.75 9.65 14.99
CA GLU A 328 10.82 9.74 13.89
C GLU A 328 11.62 9.70 12.60
N ILE A 329 11.33 8.72 11.76
CA ILE A 329 12.00 8.54 10.48
C ILE A 329 10.94 8.50 9.40
N LYS A 330 11.00 9.44 8.48
CA LYS A 330 9.98 9.60 7.45
C LYS A 330 10.57 9.94 6.09
N THR A 331 9.81 9.74 5.06
CA THR A 331 10.05 10.18 3.69
C THR A 331 8.81 10.90 3.16
N GLU A 332 8.99 11.68 2.11
CA GLU A 332 7.88 12.33 1.40
C GLU A 332 7.14 11.37 0.45
N LYS A 333 7.63 10.12 0.31
CA LYS A 333 7.06 9.13 -0.61
C LYS A 333 5.93 8.34 0.04
N THR A 334 4.77 8.32 -0.59
CA THR A 334 3.63 7.52 -0.16
C THR A 334 4.02 6.04 -0.07
N GLY A 335 3.68 5.38 1.04
CA GLY A 335 4.03 3.97 1.29
C GLY A 335 5.54 3.69 1.37
N ASN A 336 6.38 4.72 1.48
CA ASN A 336 7.84 4.60 1.39
C ASN A 336 8.29 3.91 0.09
N ILE A 337 7.60 4.16 -1.03
CA ILE A 337 7.88 3.55 -2.33
C ILE A 337 8.78 4.48 -3.15
N PHE A 338 9.99 4.04 -3.46
CA PHE A 338 10.93 4.76 -4.29
C PHE A 338 11.02 4.13 -5.68
N GLY A 339 10.92 4.95 -6.72
CA GLY A 339 11.13 4.51 -8.10
C GLY A 339 12.58 4.66 -8.55
N ASN A 340 12.91 4.11 -9.71
CA ASN A 340 14.26 4.11 -10.28
C ASN A 340 14.85 5.51 -10.56
N GLU A 341 14.04 6.56 -10.61
CA GLU A 341 14.49 7.96 -10.76
C GLU A 341 14.58 8.69 -9.42
N ASP A 342 14.15 8.09 -8.34
CA ASP A 342 14.15 8.70 -7.01
C ASP A 342 15.50 8.53 -6.30
N THR A 343 15.84 9.51 -5.50
CA THR A 343 16.88 9.34 -4.47
C THR A 343 16.21 8.74 -3.24
N ILE A 344 16.67 7.59 -2.77
CA ILE A 344 16.20 7.00 -1.52
C ILE A 344 16.67 7.90 -0.39
N LYS A 345 15.72 8.61 0.24
CA LYS A 345 16.00 9.62 1.26
C LYS A 345 15.02 9.51 2.41
N PHE A 346 15.57 9.45 3.62
CA PHE A 346 14.80 9.55 4.87
C PHE A 346 15.29 10.75 5.68
N GLU A 347 14.35 11.49 6.24
CA GLU A 347 14.59 12.50 7.27
C GLU A 347 14.36 11.86 8.63
N ALA A 348 15.36 11.94 9.50
CA ALA A 348 15.32 11.36 10.82
C ALA A 348 15.42 12.43 11.90
N ARG A 349 14.59 12.34 12.91
CA ARG A 349 14.58 13.19 14.10
C ARG A 349 14.70 12.32 15.35
N TYR A 350 15.54 12.73 16.29
CA TYR A 350 15.79 11.99 17.52
C TYR A 350 15.67 12.92 18.73
N ALA A 351 14.86 12.54 19.69
CA ALA A 351 14.60 13.30 20.91
C ALA A 351 14.78 12.39 22.14
N PRO A 352 15.76 12.63 23.02
CA PRO A 352 15.93 11.83 24.23
C PRO A 352 14.98 12.30 25.33
N TYR A 353 14.55 11.40 26.20
CA TYR A 353 13.86 11.78 27.43
C TYR A 353 14.81 12.47 28.41
N ASP A 354 16.04 11.94 28.56
CA ASP A 354 17.09 12.46 29.41
C ASP A 354 18.33 12.81 28.57
N ASN A 355 19.31 13.50 29.21
CA ASN A 355 20.58 13.79 28.55
C ASN A 355 21.33 12.49 28.20
N LEU A 356 21.59 12.28 26.91
CA LEU A 356 22.38 11.16 26.41
C LEU A 356 23.75 11.64 25.94
N LYS A 357 24.82 10.92 26.30
CA LYS A 357 26.19 11.24 25.91
C LYS A 357 26.75 10.21 24.93
N GLY A 358 27.56 10.71 24.01
CA GLY A 358 28.29 9.87 23.06
C GLY A 358 27.40 8.96 22.20
N VAL A 359 26.19 9.41 21.86
CA VAL A 359 25.24 8.61 21.08
C VAL A 359 25.77 8.40 19.67
N SER A 360 25.98 7.14 19.30
CA SER A 360 26.33 6.73 17.94
C SER A 360 25.11 6.09 17.25
N LEU A 361 24.74 6.63 16.07
CA LEU A 361 23.64 6.13 15.25
C LEU A 361 24.19 5.21 14.17
N THR A 362 23.64 4.03 14.04
CA THR A 362 23.97 3.06 12.97
C THR A 362 22.72 2.76 12.18
N TYR A 363 22.82 2.99 10.88
CA TYR A 363 21.80 2.70 9.88
C TYR A 363 22.18 1.47 9.08
N LYS A 364 21.25 0.56 8.87
CA LYS A 364 21.43 -0.64 8.04
C LYS A 364 20.21 -0.82 7.15
N VAL A 365 20.44 -1.10 5.89
CA VAL A 365 19.37 -1.60 5.02
C VAL A 365 19.51 -3.11 4.89
N ILE A 366 18.42 -3.79 5.19
CA ILE A 366 18.33 -5.25 5.23
C ILE A 366 17.32 -5.66 4.14
N ASP A 367 17.70 -6.60 3.30
CA ASP A 367 16.82 -7.18 2.28
C ASP A 367 15.88 -8.26 2.86
N GLU A 368 15.02 -8.82 2.03
CA GLU A 368 14.06 -9.87 2.41
C GLU A 368 14.73 -11.18 2.89
N ASN A 369 16.00 -11.42 2.53
CA ASN A 369 16.76 -12.58 2.96
C ASN A 369 17.46 -12.36 4.32
N GLY A 370 17.36 -11.16 4.87
CA GLY A 370 18.05 -10.76 6.10
C GLY A 370 19.50 -10.30 5.88
N GLU A 371 19.92 -10.09 4.65
CA GLU A 371 21.27 -9.63 4.31
C GLU A 371 21.38 -8.11 4.39
N ILE A 372 22.47 -7.61 4.99
CA ILE A 372 22.75 -6.17 5.06
C ILE A 372 23.31 -5.73 3.71
N VAL A 373 22.53 -5.00 2.94
CA VAL A 373 22.91 -4.50 1.60
C VAL A 373 23.55 -3.11 1.66
N TRP A 374 23.34 -2.37 2.73
CA TRP A 374 23.95 -1.06 2.96
C TRP A 374 24.06 -0.77 4.45
N SER A 375 25.09 -0.04 4.87
CA SER A 375 25.19 0.44 6.25
C SER A 375 26.00 1.74 6.33
N ASN A 376 25.63 2.55 7.33
CA ASN A 376 26.36 3.77 7.69
C ASN A 376 26.32 3.99 9.20
N THR A 377 27.39 4.50 9.77
CA THR A 377 27.46 4.85 11.20
C THR A 377 27.92 6.30 11.34
N LYS A 378 27.15 7.10 12.08
CA LYS A 378 27.45 8.50 12.37
C LYS A 378 28.37 8.63 13.57
N ALA A 379 29.15 9.71 13.58
CA ALA A 379 30.00 10.04 14.72
C ALA A 379 29.16 10.27 15.97
N ALA A 380 29.70 9.84 17.13
CA ALA A 380 29.04 9.99 18.40
C ALA A 380 28.82 11.47 18.77
N VAL A 381 27.61 11.77 19.27
CA VAL A 381 27.17 13.13 19.67
C VAL A 381 26.48 13.08 21.03
N ASP A 382 26.55 14.18 21.77
CA ASP A 382 25.77 14.36 23.00
C ASP A 382 24.44 14.98 22.63
N ILE A 383 23.32 14.41 23.11
CA ILE A 383 21.99 14.93 22.89
C ILE A 383 21.38 15.29 24.27
N LYS A 384 20.94 16.53 24.41
CA LYS A 384 20.32 17.00 25.66
C LYS A 384 18.82 16.75 25.62
N SER A 385 18.22 16.50 26.77
CA SER A 385 16.74 16.49 26.92
C SER A 385 16.14 17.81 26.43
N GLY A 386 15.03 17.71 25.68
CA GLY A 386 14.39 18.85 25.03
C GLY A 386 15.09 19.35 23.76
N ALA A 387 16.19 18.71 23.34
CA ALA A 387 16.84 18.98 22.05
C ALA A 387 16.48 17.89 21.04
N VAL A 388 16.34 18.26 19.78
CA VAL A 388 16.10 17.34 18.66
C VAL A 388 17.35 17.27 17.79
N LEU A 389 17.86 16.06 17.59
CA LEU A 389 18.91 15.80 16.60
C LEU A 389 18.25 15.48 15.26
N HIS A 390 18.63 16.21 14.21
CA HIS A 390 18.19 15.97 12.85
C HIS A 390 19.29 15.26 12.06
N ASP A 391 18.90 14.27 11.27
CA ASP A 391 19.80 13.59 10.33
C ASP A 391 19.07 13.29 9.01
N THR A 392 19.85 13.18 7.93
CA THR A 392 19.37 12.75 6.61
C THR A 392 20.07 11.45 6.24
N VAL A 393 19.29 10.42 5.98
CA VAL A 393 19.77 9.07 5.62
C VAL A 393 19.58 8.85 4.14
N LEU A 394 20.68 8.53 3.43
CA LEU A 394 20.71 8.35 1.97
C LEU A 394 21.27 6.96 1.64
N PRO A 395 20.47 5.90 1.76
CA PRO A 395 20.88 4.55 1.38
C PRO A 395 21.22 4.48 -0.11
N GLN A 396 22.27 3.72 -0.44
CA GLN A 396 22.65 3.44 -1.81
C GLN A 396 22.30 1.98 -2.09
N ILE A 397 21.27 1.76 -2.87
CA ILE A 397 20.73 0.45 -3.23
C ILE A 397 20.56 0.41 -4.74
N ASP A 398 21.00 -0.67 -5.36
CA ASP A 398 20.99 -0.87 -6.81
C ASP A 398 20.02 -1.97 -7.27
N LYS A 399 19.36 -2.67 -6.33
CA LYS A 399 18.39 -3.71 -6.65
C LYS A 399 16.98 -3.33 -6.23
N TYR A 400 16.02 -3.64 -7.06
CA TYR A 400 14.60 -3.52 -6.74
C TYR A 400 14.19 -4.60 -5.74
N GLY A 401 13.35 -4.23 -4.78
CA GLY A 401 12.92 -5.16 -3.72
C GLY A 401 12.21 -4.47 -2.58
N LEU A 402 11.85 -5.28 -1.59
CA LEU A 402 11.36 -4.83 -0.30
C LEU A 402 12.50 -4.80 0.71
N TYR A 403 12.57 -3.75 1.51
CA TYR A 403 13.69 -3.51 2.41
C TYR A 403 13.22 -3.05 3.78
N THR A 404 14.07 -3.28 4.77
CA THR A 404 13.95 -2.70 6.10
C THR A 404 15.15 -1.79 6.35
N LEU A 405 14.90 -0.51 6.66
CA LEU A 405 15.88 0.38 7.25
C LEU A 405 15.85 0.16 8.76
N ASN A 406 16.88 -0.49 9.30
CA ASN A 406 17.10 -0.61 10.74
C ASN A 406 17.95 0.57 11.22
N VAL A 407 17.49 1.24 12.28
CA VAL A 407 18.18 2.33 12.94
C VAL A 407 18.45 1.94 14.37
N SER A 408 19.71 1.76 14.72
CA SER A 408 20.13 1.45 16.07
C SER A 408 21.02 2.55 16.66
N ALA A 409 20.81 2.90 17.90
CA ALA A 409 21.62 3.89 18.63
C ALA A 409 22.21 3.29 19.89
N LYS A 410 23.46 3.67 20.20
CA LYS A 410 24.16 3.31 21.42
C LYS A 410 24.74 4.55 22.07
N ASP A 411 24.69 4.62 23.39
CA ASP A 411 25.34 5.68 24.18
C ASP A 411 26.84 5.45 24.36
N GLU A 412 27.52 6.32 25.12
CA GLU A 412 28.97 6.24 25.42
C GLU A 412 29.36 4.95 26.19
N SER A 413 28.42 4.33 26.89
CA SER A 413 28.64 3.05 27.60
C SER A 413 28.49 1.83 26.70
N GLY A 414 27.94 2.02 25.47
CA GLY A 414 27.59 0.96 24.55
C GLY A 414 26.19 0.38 24.78
N ALA A 415 25.40 0.94 25.70
CA ALA A 415 24.02 0.54 25.91
C ALA A 415 23.14 0.96 24.70
N SER A 416 22.21 0.09 24.32
CA SER A 416 21.22 0.42 23.27
C SER A 416 20.23 1.44 23.82
N VAL A 417 20.08 2.56 23.11
CA VAL A 417 19.16 3.66 23.45
C VAL A 417 18.05 3.84 22.42
N ALA A 418 18.17 3.26 21.23
CA ALA A 418 17.12 3.12 20.24
C ALA A 418 17.39 1.92 19.32
N ASP A 419 16.33 1.28 18.82
CA ASP A 419 16.40 0.22 17.81
C ASP A 419 15.05 0.17 17.08
N GLU A 420 15.00 0.70 15.86
CA GLU A 420 13.79 0.84 15.07
C GLU A 420 13.94 0.28 13.68
N ASN A 421 12.82 -0.15 13.11
CA ASN A 421 12.74 -0.69 11.76
C ASN A 421 11.66 0.04 10.95
N ILE A 422 12.02 0.45 9.74
CA ILE A 422 11.11 1.10 8.80
C ILE A 422 11.16 0.33 7.50
N THR A 423 10.01 -0.14 7.06
CA THR A 423 9.89 -0.83 5.77
C THR A 423 9.79 0.18 4.63
N PHE A 424 10.43 -0.13 3.53
CA PHE A 424 10.33 0.62 2.28
C PHE A 424 10.55 -0.28 1.08
N SER A 425 10.27 0.22 -0.11
CA SER A 425 10.51 -0.50 -1.36
C SER A 425 11.25 0.36 -2.37
N PHE A 426 12.07 -0.31 -3.17
CA PHE A 426 12.67 0.26 -4.37
C PHE A 426 12.14 -0.51 -5.57
N VAL A 427 11.50 0.18 -6.53
CA VAL A 427 10.73 -0.43 -7.60
C VAL A 427 11.17 0.05 -8.98
N ASN A 428 11.08 -0.81 -9.99
CA ASN A 428 11.23 -0.41 -11.38
C ASN A 428 9.95 0.32 -11.82
N SER A 429 9.92 1.64 -11.64
CA SER A 429 8.76 2.45 -11.98
C SER A 429 8.59 2.63 -13.49
N SER A 430 7.35 2.57 -13.95
CA SER A 430 7.02 2.75 -15.36
C SER A 430 6.97 4.23 -15.74
N LYS A 431 7.57 4.57 -16.91
CA LYS A 431 7.42 5.91 -17.52
C LYS A 431 6.13 6.05 -18.33
N ASN A 432 5.60 4.92 -18.80
CA ASN A 432 4.41 4.85 -19.62
C ASN A 432 3.26 4.23 -18.83
N LEU A 433 2.06 4.74 -19.03
CA LEU A 433 0.86 4.18 -18.44
C LEU A 433 0.33 3.02 -19.28
N ASN A 434 0.00 1.91 -18.62
CA ASN A 434 -0.59 0.74 -19.26
C ASN A 434 -2.12 0.80 -19.19
N ASN A 435 -2.79 1.08 -20.32
CA ASN A 435 -4.24 1.15 -20.40
C ASN A 435 -4.91 -0.21 -20.64
N LYS A 436 -4.12 -1.29 -20.75
CA LYS A 436 -4.61 -2.67 -20.89
C LYS A 436 -4.56 -3.45 -19.59
N PHE A 437 -3.73 -3.02 -18.63
CA PHE A 437 -3.67 -3.58 -17.27
C PHE A 437 -4.06 -2.51 -16.26
N GLY A 438 -5.24 -2.63 -15.72
CA GLY A 438 -5.85 -1.71 -14.75
C GLY A 438 -5.88 -2.27 -13.35
N ILE A 439 -6.40 -1.46 -12.44
CA ILE A 439 -6.56 -1.81 -11.04
C ILE A 439 -7.93 -1.36 -10.54
N VAL A 440 -8.47 -2.05 -9.53
CA VAL A 440 -9.75 -1.69 -8.91
C VAL A 440 -9.50 -0.89 -7.65
N ASN A 441 -10.16 0.26 -7.54
CA ASN A 441 -10.24 1.07 -6.33
C ASN A 441 -11.62 0.98 -5.69
N HIS A 442 -11.74 1.45 -4.47
CA HIS A 442 -12.98 1.47 -3.70
C HIS A 442 -13.12 2.79 -2.93
N ILE A 443 -13.05 3.92 -3.64
CA ILE A 443 -13.22 5.25 -3.01
C ILE A 443 -14.62 5.39 -2.41
N ALA A 444 -15.64 4.76 -3.01
CA ALA A 444 -16.99 4.70 -2.45
C ALA A 444 -17.08 4.06 -1.06
N HIS A 445 -16.14 3.18 -0.74
CA HIS A 445 -16.00 2.54 0.57
C HIS A 445 -15.04 3.30 1.50
N ASN A 446 -14.49 4.44 1.06
CA ASN A 446 -13.46 5.22 1.76
C ASN A 446 -12.21 4.38 2.13
N ILE A 447 -11.80 3.52 1.22
CA ILE A 447 -10.59 2.73 1.34
C ILE A 447 -9.46 3.49 0.65
N GLY A 448 -8.72 4.29 1.41
CA GLY A 448 -7.60 5.09 0.93
C GLY A 448 -7.94 6.55 0.56
N GLU A 449 -6.90 7.33 0.46
CA GLU A 449 -6.93 8.72 0.00
C GLU A 449 -6.62 8.75 -1.50
N TYR A 450 -7.46 9.42 -2.28
CA TYR A 450 -7.38 9.36 -3.74
C TYR A 450 -6.06 9.90 -4.32
N ASP A 451 -5.47 10.90 -3.71
CA ASP A 451 -4.20 11.50 -4.15
C ASP A 451 -3.03 10.53 -3.97
N LYS A 452 -2.97 9.83 -2.85
CA LYS A 452 -1.98 8.79 -2.56
C LYS A 452 -2.14 7.56 -3.46
N LEU A 453 -3.38 7.16 -3.73
CA LEU A 453 -3.68 6.06 -4.67
C LEU A 453 -3.19 6.42 -6.06
N ILE A 454 -3.57 7.59 -6.58
CA ILE A 454 -3.15 8.02 -7.92
C ILE A 454 -1.62 8.16 -8.02
N GLU A 455 -0.94 8.67 -6.99
CA GLU A 455 0.52 8.75 -6.95
C GLU A 455 1.15 7.36 -7.10
N THR A 456 0.73 6.40 -6.27
CA THR A 456 1.31 5.05 -6.24
C THR A 456 0.94 4.23 -7.47
N GLU A 457 -0.30 4.31 -7.94
CA GLU A 457 -0.78 3.59 -9.12
C GLU A 457 -0.12 4.08 -10.41
N LYS A 458 0.05 5.40 -10.53
CA LYS A 458 0.81 6.01 -11.62
C LYS A 458 2.27 5.57 -11.61
N GLN A 459 2.90 5.52 -10.43
CA GLN A 459 4.28 5.05 -10.28
C GLN A 459 4.42 3.58 -10.71
N ALA A 460 3.44 2.74 -10.40
CA ALA A 460 3.38 1.36 -10.87
C ALA A 460 2.97 1.22 -12.36
N GLY A 461 2.62 2.32 -13.02
CA GLY A 461 2.30 2.35 -14.45
C GLY A 461 0.87 1.93 -14.80
N PHE A 462 -0.08 1.93 -13.87
CA PHE A 462 -1.48 1.69 -14.18
C PHE A 462 -2.07 2.89 -14.92
N GLY A 463 -2.61 2.66 -16.11
CA GLY A 463 -3.20 3.69 -16.97
C GLY A 463 -4.72 3.72 -16.94
N ILE A 464 -5.36 2.77 -16.29
CA ILE A 464 -6.81 2.70 -16.15
C ILE A 464 -7.20 2.17 -14.77
N ILE A 465 -8.20 2.80 -14.16
CA ILE A 465 -8.75 2.43 -12.85
C ILE A 465 -10.23 2.12 -13.01
N ARG A 466 -10.71 1.06 -12.34
CA ARG A 466 -12.13 0.76 -12.16
C ARG A 466 -12.56 1.21 -10.78
N ASP A 467 -13.64 1.99 -10.69
CA ASP A 467 -14.20 2.45 -9.42
C ASP A 467 -15.69 2.75 -9.53
N GLU A 468 -16.39 2.84 -8.40
CA GLU A 468 -17.82 3.06 -8.33
C GLU A 468 -18.19 4.37 -7.60
N LEU A 469 -19.34 4.92 -7.97
CA LEU A 469 -20.06 5.93 -7.18
C LEU A 469 -21.49 5.44 -6.95
N PHE A 470 -21.78 4.99 -5.73
CA PHE A 470 -23.05 4.37 -5.39
C PHE A 470 -24.25 5.27 -5.70
N TRP A 471 -25.28 4.69 -6.33
CA TRP A 471 -26.54 5.38 -6.59
C TRP A 471 -27.12 6.07 -5.35
N SER A 472 -27.13 5.40 -4.19
CA SER A 472 -27.63 5.97 -2.93
C SER A 472 -26.80 7.15 -2.41
N THR A 473 -25.51 7.21 -2.73
CA THR A 473 -24.63 8.34 -2.39
C THR A 473 -24.84 9.52 -3.33
N TYR A 474 -25.04 9.23 -4.62
CA TYR A 474 -25.24 10.25 -5.65
C TYR A 474 -26.65 10.83 -5.67
N GLU A 475 -27.69 10.05 -5.32
CA GLU A 475 -29.07 10.47 -5.21
C GLU A 475 -29.60 10.24 -3.81
N ARG A 476 -29.36 11.19 -2.90
CA ARG A 476 -29.81 11.15 -1.50
C ARG A 476 -31.26 11.61 -1.31
N THR A 477 -31.79 12.34 -2.28
CA THR A 477 -33.18 12.79 -2.34
C THR A 477 -33.73 12.48 -3.71
N LYS A 478 -34.92 11.91 -3.78
CA LYS A 478 -35.53 11.44 -5.01
C LYS A 478 -35.56 12.52 -6.12
N GLY A 479 -34.91 12.21 -7.25
CA GLY A 479 -34.79 13.08 -8.40
C GLY A 479 -33.78 14.23 -8.24
N GLN A 480 -32.95 14.22 -7.16
CA GLN A 480 -31.90 15.20 -6.94
C GLN A 480 -30.55 14.49 -6.88
N TYR A 481 -29.73 14.72 -7.89
CA TYR A 481 -28.44 14.07 -8.07
C TYR A 481 -27.30 15.00 -7.66
N GLY A 482 -26.25 14.42 -7.07
CA GLY A 482 -25.02 15.12 -6.75
C GLY A 482 -25.12 16.03 -5.52
N ASN A 483 -24.32 17.11 -5.52
CA ASN A 483 -24.37 18.17 -4.51
C ASN A 483 -25.55 19.11 -4.72
N SER A 484 -25.69 20.17 -3.92
CA SER A 484 -26.78 21.16 -4.03
C SER A 484 -26.84 21.88 -5.40
N SER A 485 -25.77 21.85 -6.19
CA SER A 485 -25.66 22.41 -7.54
C SER A 485 -25.92 21.38 -8.65
N GLY A 486 -26.13 20.10 -8.29
CA GLY A 486 -26.31 19.00 -9.26
C GLY A 486 -24.98 18.46 -9.82
N GLU A 487 -23.85 18.82 -9.20
CA GLU A 487 -22.52 18.37 -9.60
C GLU A 487 -22.10 17.12 -8.82
N ILE A 488 -21.01 16.47 -9.27
CA ILE A 488 -20.40 15.33 -8.57
C ILE A 488 -19.96 15.78 -7.16
N PRO A 489 -20.34 15.04 -6.09
CA PRO A 489 -20.00 15.45 -4.73
C PRO A 489 -18.52 15.21 -4.41
N TRP A 490 -18.00 15.98 -3.44
CA TRP A 490 -16.71 15.70 -2.84
C TRP A 490 -16.74 14.32 -2.11
N PRO A 491 -15.66 13.48 -2.16
CA PRO A 491 -14.35 13.73 -2.77
C PRO A 491 -14.25 13.33 -4.26
N TYR A 492 -15.29 12.77 -4.86
CA TYR A 492 -15.27 12.23 -6.22
C TYR A 492 -14.91 13.24 -7.29
N PHE A 493 -15.34 14.50 -7.12
CA PHE A 493 -14.99 15.55 -8.06
C PHE A 493 -13.47 15.74 -8.17
N ASP A 494 -12.80 15.83 -7.02
CA ASP A 494 -11.34 16.00 -6.97
C ASP A 494 -10.61 14.73 -7.42
N TYR A 495 -11.13 13.57 -7.07
CA TYR A 495 -10.61 12.28 -7.51
C TYR A 495 -10.63 12.13 -9.04
N TYR A 496 -11.76 12.36 -9.67
CA TYR A 496 -11.89 12.28 -11.13
C TYR A 496 -11.06 13.34 -11.85
N LYS A 497 -10.96 14.54 -11.27
CA LYS A 497 -10.05 15.56 -11.77
C LYS A 497 -8.59 15.12 -11.67
N ALA A 498 -8.17 14.53 -10.56
CA ALA A 498 -6.80 14.05 -10.37
C ALA A 498 -6.46 12.92 -11.35
N MET A 499 -7.37 11.99 -11.61
CA MET A 499 -7.18 10.95 -12.66
C MET A 499 -6.94 11.59 -14.02
N LYS A 500 -7.80 12.52 -14.42
CA LYS A 500 -7.68 13.24 -15.69
C LYS A 500 -6.36 14.01 -15.82
N ASP A 501 -5.97 14.75 -14.77
CA ASP A 501 -4.74 15.53 -14.74
C ASP A 501 -3.49 14.65 -14.83
N ASN A 502 -3.60 13.36 -14.44
CA ASN A 502 -2.54 12.36 -14.52
C ASN A 502 -2.64 11.43 -15.73
N ASN A 503 -3.57 11.68 -16.67
CA ASN A 503 -3.84 10.85 -17.85
C ASN A 503 -4.18 9.39 -17.51
N ILE A 504 -4.87 9.14 -16.40
CA ILE A 504 -5.38 7.84 -16.01
C ILE A 504 -6.84 7.75 -16.47
N GLU A 505 -7.17 6.69 -17.21
CA GLU A 505 -8.54 6.41 -17.64
C GLU A 505 -9.40 5.90 -16.48
N LEU A 506 -10.70 6.14 -16.53
CA LEU A 506 -11.67 5.63 -15.56
C LEU A 506 -12.64 4.68 -16.23
N LEU A 507 -12.81 3.48 -15.69
CA LEU A 507 -13.99 2.65 -15.90
C LEU A 507 -14.94 2.92 -14.73
N GLN A 508 -15.99 3.71 -14.98
CA GLN A 508 -17.01 4.05 -13.97
C GLN A 508 -18.06 2.97 -13.89
N GLU A 509 -18.17 2.31 -12.75
CA GLU A 509 -19.23 1.37 -12.48
C GLU A 509 -20.51 2.08 -12.02
N PHE A 510 -21.64 1.74 -12.63
CA PHE A 510 -22.98 2.10 -12.14
C PHE A 510 -23.48 0.97 -11.23
N THR A 511 -23.60 1.22 -9.96
CA THR A 511 -23.92 0.16 -9.00
C THR A 511 -24.69 0.65 -7.79
N ALA A 512 -25.07 -0.33 -6.98
CA ALA A 512 -25.83 -0.29 -5.76
C ALA A 512 -27.34 0.02 -5.93
N THR A 513 -28.09 -0.38 -4.93
CA THR A 513 -29.53 -0.14 -4.84
C THR A 513 -29.81 1.17 -4.10
N ASN A 514 -30.88 1.87 -4.46
CA ASN A 514 -31.30 3.06 -3.75
C ASN A 514 -32.69 2.82 -3.10
N SER A 515 -32.74 2.89 -1.77
CA SER A 515 -33.96 2.66 -0.99
C SER A 515 -35.07 3.67 -1.25
N LEU A 516 -34.78 4.79 -1.91
CA LEU A 516 -35.79 5.74 -2.40
C LEU A 516 -36.74 5.13 -3.45
N TYR A 517 -36.32 4.06 -4.12
CA TYR A 517 -37.06 3.42 -5.21
C TYR A 517 -37.35 1.95 -4.99
N THR A 518 -36.44 1.21 -4.36
CA THR A 518 -36.59 -0.23 -4.12
C THR A 518 -35.65 -0.72 -3.01
N THR A 519 -36.05 -1.79 -2.35
CA THR A 519 -35.18 -2.58 -1.45
C THR A 519 -34.68 -3.86 -2.12
N GLU A 520 -35.15 -4.16 -3.34
CA GLU A 520 -34.65 -5.32 -4.10
C GLU A 520 -33.26 -5.03 -4.66
N ASN A 521 -32.34 -5.97 -4.48
CA ASN A 521 -30.97 -5.89 -4.96
C ASN A 521 -30.66 -7.11 -5.86
N PRO A 522 -30.53 -6.91 -7.18
CA PRO A 522 -30.61 -5.69 -7.97
C PRO A 522 -32.07 -5.19 -8.18
N PRO A 523 -32.24 -3.92 -8.65
CA PRO A 523 -33.56 -3.38 -8.99
C PRO A 523 -34.16 -4.09 -10.23
N VAL A 524 -35.43 -4.54 -10.16
CA VAL A 524 -36.08 -5.29 -11.26
C VAL A 524 -37.40 -4.69 -11.70
N SER A 525 -38.10 -3.93 -10.86
CA SER A 525 -39.35 -3.26 -11.27
C SER A 525 -39.07 -2.19 -12.33
N ASP A 526 -40.05 -1.92 -13.23
CA ASP A 526 -39.89 -0.90 -14.28
C ASP A 526 -39.54 0.46 -13.70
N THR A 527 -40.14 0.82 -12.56
CA THR A 527 -39.90 2.10 -11.89
C THR A 527 -38.46 2.16 -11.37
N ALA A 528 -37.97 1.11 -10.73
CA ALA A 528 -36.63 1.10 -10.16
C ALA A 528 -35.55 1.02 -11.24
N VAL A 529 -35.75 0.21 -12.28
CA VAL A 529 -34.84 0.12 -13.43
C VAL A 529 -34.76 1.45 -14.18
N ASN A 530 -35.90 2.13 -14.41
CA ASN A 530 -35.89 3.44 -15.05
C ASN A 530 -35.19 4.50 -14.20
N ALA A 531 -35.36 4.49 -12.87
CA ALA A 531 -34.69 5.40 -11.96
C ALA A 531 -33.17 5.13 -11.89
N PHE A 532 -32.75 3.86 -11.90
CA PHE A 532 -31.33 3.48 -12.01
C PHE A 532 -30.72 4.00 -13.31
N ALA A 533 -31.44 3.87 -14.45
CA ALA A 533 -30.98 4.38 -15.72
C ALA A 533 -30.95 5.93 -15.77
N ASP A 534 -31.83 6.63 -15.02
CA ASP A 534 -31.75 8.08 -14.84
C ASP A 534 -30.52 8.51 -14.04
N TYR A 535 -30.19 7.78 -12.96
CA TYR A 535 -28.94 7.98 -12.21
C TYR A 535 -27.72 7.77 -13.13
N ALA A 536 -27.65 6.66 -13.85
CA ALA A 536 -26.56 6.35 -14.77
C ALA A 536 -26.38 7.45 -15.84
N ALA A 537 -27.46 7.90 -16.44
CA ALA A 537 -27.43 8.98 -17.44
C ALA A 537 -26.96 10.31 -16.83
N HIS A 538 -27.42 10.66 -15.63
CA HIS A 538 -27.00 11.90 -14.98
C HIS A 538 -25.51 11.87 -14.64
N LEU A 539 -25.00 10.74 -14.11
CA LEU A 539 -23.58 10.58 -13.80
C LEU A 539 -22.73 10.60 -15.08
N ALA A 540 -23.12 9.85 -16.11
CA ALA A 540 -22.41 9.83 -17.40
C ALA A 540 -22.36 11.22 -18.07
N LYS A 541 -23.41 12.03 -17.94
CA LYS A 541 -23.42 13.42 -18.41
C LYS A 541 -22.38 14.28 -17.69
N ASN A 542 -22.26 14.13 -16.37
CA ASN A 542 -21.30 14.91 -15.56
C ASN A 542 -19.85 14.43 -15.76
N LEU A 543 -19.65 13.23 -16.29
CA LEU A 543 -18.34 12.66 -16.58
C LEU A 543 -17.87 12.86 -18.03
N VAL A 544 -18.63 13.58 -18.87
CA VAL A 544 -18.20 13.93 -20.23
C VAL A 544 -16.85 14.66 -20.18
N GLY A 545 -15.88 14.14 -20.94
CA GLY A 545 -14.49 14.65 -20.96
C GLY A 545 -13.61 14.18 -19.79
N THR A 546 -14.14 13.35 -18.89
CA THR A 546 -13.39 12.60 -17.89
C THR A 546 -13.27 11.14 -18.29
N THR A 547 -14.40 10.47 -18.58
CA THR A 547 -14.40 9.12 -19.13
C THR A 547 -15.56 8.93 -20.11
N ASN A 548 -15.40 7.93 -20.99
CA ASN A 548 -16.46 7.37 -21.82
C ASN A 548 -16.75 5.91 -21.48
N TYR A 549 -16.07 5.30 -20.51
CA TYR A 549 -16.24 3.89 -20.15
C TYR A 549 -17.13 3.74 -18.93
N PHE A 550 -18.25 3.03 -19.08
CA PHE A 550 -19.24 2.84 -18.02
C PHE A 550 -19.63 1.37 -17.90
N GLU A 551 -19.44 0.76 -16.76
CA GLU A 551 -19.85 -0.61 -16.49
C GLU A 551 -21.23 -0.66 -15.83
N VAL A 552 -22.09 -1.56 -16.32
CA VAL A 552 -23.48 -1.65 -15.87
C VAL A 552 -23.62 -2.74 -14.81
N TRP A 553 -23.68 -2.32 -13.55
CA TRP A 553 -23.82 -3.18 -12.39
C TRP A 553 -22.60 -4.03 -12.07
N ASN A 554 -22.54 -4.57 -10.82
CA ASN A 554 -21.51 -5.51 -10.34
C ASN A 554 -22.13 -6.89 -10.11
N GLU A 555 -21.55 -7.94 -10.71
CA GLU A 555 -21.84 -9.36 -10.46
C GLU A 555 -23.35 -9.69 -10.35
N TYR A 556 -24.13 -9.21 -11.30
CA TYR A 556 -25.57 -9.39 -11.30
C TYR A 556 -26.00 -10.86 -11.18
N ASN A 557 -25.21 -11.78 -11.75
CA ASN A 557 -25.45 -13.21 -11.71
C ASN A 557 -25.21 -13.84 -10.34
N LEU A 558 -24.48 -13.18 -9.44
CA LEU A 558 -24.15 -13.68 -8.10
C LEU A 558 -25.10 -13.14 -7.01
N SER A 559 -26.05 -12.27 -7.37
CA SER A 559 -27.05 -11.79 -6.43
C SER A 559 -27.86 -12.95 -5.85
N SER A 560 -28.12 -12.92 -4.55
CA SER A 560 -28.98 -13.88 -3.86
C SER A 560 -30.47 -13.75 -4.21
N SER A 561 -30.86 -12.71 -4.94
CA SER A 561 -32.24 -12.49 -5.39
C SER A 561 -32.61 -13.44 -6.52
N SER A 562 -33.70 -14.17 -6.38
CA SER A 562 -34.26 -14.98 -7.48
C SER A 562 -34.71 -14.17 -8.70
N ALA A 563 -34.81 -12.84 -8.55
CA ALA A 563 -35.11 -11.91 -9.64
C ALA A 563 -33.87 -11.47 -10.42
N ALA A 564 -32.67 -11.83 -9.98
CA ALA A 564 -31.41 -11.55 -10.69
C ALA A 564 -31.23 -12.52 -11.87
N THR A 565 -32.05 -12.38 -12.88
CA THR A 565 -32.03 -13.20 -14.08
C THR A 565 -31.38 -12.47 -15.26
N PRO A 566 -30.84 -13.22 -16.25
CA PRO A 566 -30.31 -12.60 -17.47
C PRO A 566 -31.31 -11.69 -18.18
N GLU A 567 -32.62 -12.07 -18.17
CA GLU A 567 -33.71 -11.31 -18.80
C GLU A 567 -33.91 -9.95 -18.10
N ASN A 568 -33.87 -9.92 -16.75
CA ASN A 568 -33.96 -8.66 -16.03
C ASN A 568 -32.69 -7.80 -16.20
N TYR A 569 -31.52 -8.43 -16.36
CA TYR A 569 -30.31 -7.71 -16.69
C TYR A 569 -30.35 -7.11 -18.10
N VAL A 570 -30.87 -7.82 -19.12
CA VAL A 570 -31.14 -7.27 -20.46
C VAL A 570 -32.02 -6.03 -20.36
N LYS A 571 -33.10 -6.10 -19.57
CA LYS A 571 -34.01 -4.96 -19.36
C LYS A 571 -33.27 -3.76 -18.75
N MET A 572 -32.44 -3.98 -17.73
CA MET A 572 -31.66 -2.92 -17.10
C MET A 572 -30.64 -2.32 -18.08
N THR A 573 -29.83 -3.15 -18.73
CA THR A 573 -28.79 -2.72 -19.67
C THR A 573 -29.38 -1.95 -20.82
N LYS A 574 -30.56 -2.37 -21.37
CA LYS A 574 -31.29 -1.62 -22.38
C LYS A 574 -31.65 -0.22 -21.89
N ALA A 575 -32.28 -0.11 -20.72
CA ALA A 575 -32.73 1.19 -20.19
C ALA A 575 -31.53 2.13 -19.95
N VAL A 576 -30.41 1.60 -19.38
CA VAL A 576 -29.17 2.35 -19.17
C VAL A 576 -28.59 2.80 -20.53
N SER A 577 -28.48 1.87 -21.50
CA SER A 577 -27.92 2.18 -22.81
C SER A 577 -28.69 3.29 -23.55
N GLU A 578 -30.00 3.22 -23.55
CA GLU A 578 -30.84 4.24 -24.20
C GLU A 578 -30.68 5.63 -23.57
N LYS A 579 -30.64 5.71 -22.22
CA LYS A 579 -30.55 6.98 -21.51
C LYS A 579 -29.14 7.56 -21.47
N VAL A 580 -28.12 6.73 -21.25
CA VAL A 580 -26.72 7.17 -21.22
C VAL A 580 -26.27 7.69 -22.57
N ARG A 581 -26.55 6.96 -23.65
CA ARG A 581 -26.19 7.39 -25.02
C ARG A 581 -26.94 8.63 -25.50
N ALA A 582 -28.10 8.90 -24.93
CA ALA A 582 -28.85 10.13 -25.23
C ALA A 582 -28.15 11.40 -24.66
N VAL A 583 -27.36 11.28 -23.61
CA VAL A 583 -26.64 12.41 -22.95
C VAL A 583 -25.14 12.39 -23.20
N ASN A 584 -24.55 11.23 -23.48
CA ASN A 584 -23.15 11.02 -23.88
C ASN A 584 -23.09 10.05 -25.06
N PRO A 585 -23.15 10.54 -26.32
CA PRO A 585 -23.13 9.69 -27.50
C PRO A 585 -21.85 8.86 -27.67
N ASP A 586 -20.74 9.30 -27.07
CA ASP A 586 -19.44 8.62 -27.13
C ASP A 586 -19.28 7.55 -26.04
N ALA A 587 -20.30 7.38 -25.18
CA ALA A 587 -20.25 6.40 -24.09
C ALA A 587 -20.10 4.97 -24.61
N LYS A 588 -19.15 4.25 -24.05
CA LYS A 588 -18.90 2.82 -24.22
C LYS A 588 -19.43 2.09 -23.00
N LEU A 589 -20.48 1.31 -23.19
CA LEU A 589 -21.09 0.54 -22.12
C LEU A 589 -20.43 -0.83 -22.01
N VAL A 590 -19.91 -1.12 -20.82
CA VAL A 590 -19.26 -2.38 -20.46
C VAL A 590 -20.25 -3.19 -19.62
N GLY A 591 -20.40 -4.42 -19.88
CA GLY A 591 -21.26 -5.37 -19.16
C GLY A 591 -20.91 -6.76 -19.64
N VAL A 592 -21.16 -7.71 -18.96
CA VAL A 592 -22.17 -8.29 -18.11
C VAL A 592 -21.73 -8.28 -16.65
N CYS A 593 -20.44 -8.07 -16.42
CA CYS A 593 -19.83 -8.14 -15.11
C CYS A 593 -20.17 -9.46 -14.38
N ALA A 594 -20.08 -10.58 -15.11
CA ALA A 594 -20.49 -11.87 -14.58
C ALA A 594 -19.28 -12.59 -13.96
N GLY A 595 -19.49 -13.10 -12.76
CA GLY A 595 -18.49 -13.90 -12.02
C GLY A 595 -18.81 -15.39 -11.98
N GLN A 596 -17.90 -16.16 -11.40
CA GLN A 596 -18.01 -17.56 -11.01
C GLN A 596 -17.92 -18.63 -12.14
N LEU A 597 -16.88 -19.46 -12.05
CA LEU A 597 -16.65 -20.58 -12.98
C LEU A 597 -17.48 -21.83 -12.66
N ALA A 598 -17.96 -21.99 -11.41
CA ALA A 598 -18.69 -23.17 -10.96
C ALA A 598 -20.06 -22.80 -10.35
N GLY A 599 -21.00 -23.78 -10.25
CA GLY A 599 -22.32 -23.58 -9.65
C GLY A 599 -23.44 -23.37 -10.66
N GLU A 600 -24.64 -23.01 -10.19
CA GLU A 600 -25.84 -22.85 -11.02
C GLU A 600 -25.80 -21.61 -11.92
N ASN A 601 -25.18 -20.53 -11.44
CA ASN A 601 -25.04 -19.25 -12.14
C ASN A 601 -23.69 -19.09 -12.85
N LYS A 602 -23.15 -20.20 -13.39
CA LYS A 602 -21.88 -20.18 -14.13
C LYS A 602 -21.87 -19.10 -15.21
N ILE A 603 -20.70 -18.47 -15.36
CA ILE A 603 -20.47 -17.36 -16.28
C ILE A 603 -20.91 -17.65 -17.73
N VAL A 604 -20.48 -18.76 -18.33
CA VAL A 604 -20.78 -19.07 -19.74
C VAL A 604 -22.27 -19.30 -19.99
N PRO A 605 -23.00 -20.15 -19.26
CA PRO A 605 -24.46 -20.31 -19.42
C PRO A 605 -25.23 -19.02 -19.18
N TRP A 606 -24.79 -18.19 -18.24
CA TRP A 606 -25.46 -16.92 -17.92
C TRP A 606 -25.30 -15.91 -19.06
N ILE A 607 -24.08 -15.75 -19.60
CA ILE A 607 -23.79 -14.91 -20.78
C ILE A 607 -24.58 -15.43 -21.99
N THR A 608 -24.66 -16.74 -22.18
CA THR A 608 -25.45 -17.36 -23.27
C THR A 608 -26.92 -16.91 -23.24
N ARG A 609 -27.55 -16.90 -22.08
CA ARG A 609 -28.93 -16.43 -21.91
C ARG A 609 -29.06 -14.93 -22.11
N PHE A 610 -28.09 -14.14 -21.62
CA PHE A 610 -28.06 -12.69 -21.86
C PHE A 610 -28.01 -12.35 -23.35
N LEU A 611 -27.12 -13.00 -24.11
CA LEU A 611 -27.01 -12.81 -25.57
C LEU A 611 -28.25 -13.31 -26.33
N ASN A 612 -28.81 -14.45 -25.92
CA ASN A 612 -30.07 -14.96 -26.52
C ASN A 612 -31.25 -14.02 -26.24
N GLY A 613 -31.24 -13.30 -25.11
CA GLY A 613 -32.19 -12.22 -24.80
C GLY A 613 -31.98 -10.91 -25.58
N GLY A 614 -30.98 -10.85 -26.44
CA GLY A 614 -30.66 -9.67 -27.25
C GLY A 614 -29.86 -8.61 -26.45
N GLY A 615 -29.23 -8.97 -25.36
CA GLY A 615 -28.47 -8.04 -24.49
C GLY A 615 -27.21 -7.47 -25.15
N GLY A 616 -26.55 -8.24 -26.03
CA GLY A 616 -25.30 -7.85 -26.68
C GLY A 616 -25.37 -6.54 -27.49
N GLN A 617 -26.54 -6.17 -28.01
CA GLN A 617 -26.74 -4.90 -28.77
C GLN A 617 -26.67 -3.64 -27.88
N TYR A 618 -26.72 -3.78 -26.55
CA TYR A 618 -26.74 -2.67 -25.60
C TYR A 618 -25.41 -2.39 -24.93
N ILE A 619 -24.39 -3.23 -25.17
CA ILE A 619 -23.02 -3.09 -24.65
C ILE A 619 -22.00 -2.96 -25.78
N ASP A 620 -20.87 -2.32 -25.52
CA ASP A 620 -19.74 -2.15 -26.46
C ASP A 620 -18.57 -3.10 -26.10
N ALA A 621 -18.50 -3.57 -24.85
CA ALA A 621 -17.54 -4.57 -24.38
C ALA A 621 -18.22 -5.53 -23.39
N LEU A 622 -17.83 -6.81 -23.44
CA LEU A 622 -18.32 -7.82 -22.51
C LEU A 622 -17.39 -7.96 -21.31
N SER A 623 -17.88 -7.71 -20.09
CA SER A 623 -17.07 -7.83 -18.88
C SER A 623 -17.35 -9.10 -18.08
N ILE A 624 -16.27 -9.60 -17.47
CA ILE A 624 -16.24 -10.85 -16.70
C ILE A 624 -15.35 -10.73 -15.46
N HIS A 625 -15.65 -11.53 -14.44
CA HIS A 625 -14.82 -11.72 -13.24
C HIS A 625 -14.44 -13.20 -13.11
N ILE A 626 -13.15 -13.49 -13.09
CA ILE A 626 -12.67 -14.87 -12.93
C ILE A 626 -11.67 -14.95 -11.77
N TYR A 627 -12.01 -15.75 -10.76
CA TYR A 627 -11.16 -16.08 -9.63
C TYR A 627 -10.90 -17.59 -9.56
N CYS A 628 -9.63 -17.99 -9.49
CA CYS A 628 -9.20 -19.38 -9.63
C CYS A 628 -8.95 -20.12 -8.32
N GLN A 629 -9.26 -19.53 -7.16
CA GLN A 629 -9.22 -20.17 -5.84
C GLN A 629 -7.93 -20.96 -5.58
N GLY A 630 -6.76 -20.35 -5.74
CA GLY A 630 -5.45 -20.94 -5.44
C GLY A 630 -4.82 -21.77 -6.57
N LYS A 631 -5.53 -22.01 -7.68
CA LYS A 631 -4.93 -22.66 -8.86
C LYS A 631 -4.21 -21.61 -9.71
N SER A 632 -3.15 -22.05 -10.39
CA SER A 632 -2.48 -21.19 -11.37
C SER A 632 -3.39 -20.84 -12.55
N PRO A 633 -3.17 -19.71 -13.24
CA PRO A 633 -3.97 -19.36 -14.41
C PRO A 633 -3.91 -20.41 -15.52
N GLU A 634 -2.78 -21.14 -15.65
CA GLU A 634 -2.59 -22.19 -16.66
C GLU A 634 -3.27 -23.50 -16.32
N SER A 635 -3.38 -23.84 -15.03
CA SER A 635 -3.92 -25.12 -14.56
C SER A 635 -5.41 -25.07 -14.23
N SER A 636 -6.00 -23.86 -14.24
CA SER A 636 -7.43 -23.63 -13.96
C SER A 636 -8.25 -23.60 -15.26
N GLU A 637 -9.57 -23.43 -15.12
CA GLU A 637 -10.47 -23.17 -16.25
C GLU A 637 -10.38 -21.70 -16.75
N TYR A 638 -9.37 -20.93 -16.30
CA TYR A 638 -9.24 -19.49 -16.55
C TYR A 638 -9.26 -19.16 -18.04
N VAL A 639 -8.25 -19.62 -18.78
CA VAL A 639 -8.13 -19.36 -20.22
C VAL A 639 -9.26 -20.00 -21.01
N SER A 640 -9.57 -21.29 -20.71
CA SER A 640 -10.62 -22.02 -21.46
C SER A 640 -12.02 -21.43 -21.29
N ALA A 641 -12.32 -20.79 -20.15
CA ALA A 641 -13.60 -20.10 -19.97
C ALA A 641 -13.68 -18.84 -20.85
N ILE A 642 -12.56 -18.09 -20.97
CA ILE A 642 -12.50 -16.90 -21.83
C ILE A 642 -12.61 -17.30 -23.32
N GLU A 643 -11.91 -18.37 -23.73
CA GLU A 643 -12.02 -18.92 -25.08
C GLU A 643 -13.48 -19.33 -25.43
N GLN A 644 -14.16 -20.02 -24.50
CA GLN A 644 -15.57 -20.38 -24.69
C GLN A 644 -16.48 -19.14 -24.82
N ILE A 645 -16.16 -18.06 -24.10
CA ILE A 645 -16.90 -16.80 -24.21
C ILE A 645 -16.61 -16.13 -25.56
N ARG A 646 -15.37 -16.17 -26.05
CA ARG A 646 -15.01 -15.67 -27.39
C ARG A 646 -15.76 -16.41 -28.47
N ASP A 647 -15.72 -17.77 -28.46
CA ASP A 647 -16.46 -18.62 -29.39
C ASP A 647 -17.97 -18.33 -29.34
N LEU A 648 -18.50 -18.09 -28.16
CA LEU A 648 -19.91 -17.74 -27.99
C LEU A 648 -20.25 -16.40 -28.64
N LEU A 649 -19.43 -15.35 -28.47
CA LEU A 649 -19.60 -14.05 -29.09
C LEU A 649 -19.51 -14.16 -30.61
N ASP A 650 -18.54 -14.88 -31.16
CA ASP A 650 -18.36 -15.13 -32.58
C ASP A 650 -19.61 -15.80 -33.19
N SER A 651 -20.10 -16.87 -32.52
CA SER A 651 -21.28 -17.62 -32.98
C SER A 651 -22.59 -16.80 -32.95
N ARG A 652 -22.62 -15.68 -32.23
CA ARG A 652 -23.78 -14.78 -32.11
C ARG A 652 -23.65 -13.48 -32.91
N GLY A 653 -22.58 -13.33 -33.69
CA GLY A 653 -22.34 -12.14 -34.53
C GLY A 653 -21.75 -10.95 -33.77
N PHE A 654 -21.12 -11.20 -32.64
CA PHE A 654 -20.40 -10.21 -31.83
C PHE A 654 -18.89 -10.47 -31.81
N GLY A 655 -18.33 -11.00 -32.90
CA GLY A 655 -16.90 -11.36 -32.98
C GLY A 655 -15.95 -10.20 -32.71
N ASP A 656 -16.33 -8.98 -33.11
CA ASP A 656 -15.49 -7.77 -32.86
C ASP A 656 -15.71 -7.16 -31.47
N MET A 657 -16.59 -7.71 -30.61
CA MET A 657 -16.82 -7.17 -29.27
C MET A 657 -15.68 -7.56 -28.34
N PRO A 658 -14.95 -6.59 -27.75
CA PRO A 658 -13.86 -6.90 -26.84
C PRO A 658 -14.38 -7.54 -25.54
N ILE A 659 -13.56 -8.41 -24.96
CA ILE A 659 -13.76 -8.95 -23.63
C ILE A 659 -12.87 -8.17 -22.63
N TRP A 660 -13.45 -7.73 -21.54
CA TRP A 660 -12.76 -7.07 -20.44
C TRP A 660 -12.85 -7.93 -19.18
N MET A 661 -11.71 -8.26 -18.58
CA MET A 661 -11.63 -8.88 -17.27
C MET A 661 -11.65 -7.77 -16.22
N THR A 662 -12.83 -7.37 -15.77
CA THR A 662 -12.99 -6.19 -14.90
C THR A 662 -12.69 -6.47 -13.42
N GLU A 663 -12.55 -7.75 -13.05
CA GLU A 663 -11.90 -8.20 -11.80
C GLU A 663 -11.25 -9.56 -11.97
N THR A 664 -10.05 -9.69 -11.40
CA THR A 664 -9.36 -10.96 -11.16
C THR A 664 -8.32 -10.78 -10.05
N GLY A 665 -7.96 -11.87 -9.37
CA GLY A 665 -6.94 -11.82 -8.33
C GLY A 665 -6.73 -13.16 -7.63
N TRP A 666 -5.63 -13.27 -6.91
CA TRP A 666 -5.27 -14.40 -6.06
C TRP A 666 -4.99 -13.88 -4.65
N SER A 667 -5.71 -14.38 -3.66
CA SER A 667 -5.61 -13.94 -2.28
C SER A 667 -4.56 -14.74 -1.51
N LEU A 668 -3.74 -14.04 -0.70
CA LEU A 668 -2.84 -14.65 0.28
C LEU A 668 -3.59 -15.41 1.38
N GLY A 669 -4.90 -15.14 1.56
CA GLY A 669 -5.77 -15.90 2.46
C GLY A 669 -6.16 -17.29 1.92
N THR A 670 -5.65 -17.68 0.74
CA THR A 670 -5.87 -18.99 0.13
C THR A 670 -4.69 -19.91 0.44
N GLU A 671 -4.96 -21.12 0.92
CA GLU A 671 -3.91 -22.11 1.22
C GLU A 671 -3.02 -22.37 0.00
N GLY A 672 -1.71 -22.26 0.18
CA GLY A 672 -0.69 -22.48 -0.83
C GLY A 672 -0.35 -21.27 -1.70
N ILE A 673 -0.97 -20.11 -1.46
CA ILE A 673 -0.62 -18.86 -2.12
C ILE A 673 0.19 -18.01 -1.15
N ASP A 674 1.46 -17.79 -1.46
CA ASP A 674 2.30 -16.78 -0.82
C ASP A 674 2.37 -15.49 -1.68
N ASP A 675 3.05 -14.47 -1.18
CA ASP A 675 3.17 -13.16 -1.82
C ASP A 675 3.91 -13.22 -3.17
N THR A 676 4.84 -14.17 -3.33
CA THR A 676 5.57 -14.40 -4.58
C THR A 676 4.67 -15.05 -5.63
N LEU A 677 3.87 -16.04 -5.23
CA LEU A 677 2.91 -16.69 -6.14
C LEU A 677 1.76 -15.75 -6.51
N GLN A 678 1.27 -14.93 -5.57
CA GLN A 678 0.26 -13.90 -5.89
C GLN A 678 0.78 -12.97 -7.00
N ALA A 679 1.99 -12.47 -6.86
CA ALA A 679 2.64 -11.61 -7.86
C ALA A 679 2.83 -12.32 -9.21
N ALA A 680 3.36 -13.54 -9.17
CA ALA A 680 3.61 -14.35 -10.36
C ALA A 680 2.30 -14.68 -11.13
N TYR A 681 1.25 -15.07 -10.41
CA TYR A 681 -0.03 -15.42 -11.04
C TYR A 681 -0.68 -14.20 -11.69
N GLY A 682 -0.58 -13.01 -11.08
CA GLY A 682 -1.08 -11.78 -11.67
C GLY A 682 -0.38 -11.42 -12.99
N VAL A 683 0.94 -11.50 -13.03
CA VAL A 683 1.73 -11.28 -14.26
C VAL A 683 1.41 -12.32 -15.32
N ARG A 684 1.40 -13.62 -14.95
CA ARG A 684 1.12 -14.73 -15.88
C ARG A 684 -0.30 -14.65 -16.45
N ALA A 685 -1.29 -14.33 -15.61
CA ALA A 685 -2.67 -14.14 -16.05
C ALA A 685 -2.78 -13.01 -17.08
N ASN A 686 -2.08 -11.88 -16.84
CA ASN A 686 -2.09 -10.78 -17.79
C ASN A 686 -1.46 -11.17 -19.13
N ILE A 687 -0.33 -11.89 -19.12
CA ILE A 687 0.32 -12.39 -20.34
C ILE A 687 -0.61 -13.35 -21.11
N LEU A 688 -1.29 -14.26 -20.41
CA LEU A 688 -2.23 -15.20 -21.04
C LEU A 688 -3.47 -14.50 -21.62
N CYS A 689 -3.98 -13.48 -20.93
CA CYS A 689 -5.11 -12.66 -21.38
C CYS A 689 -4.80 -11.86 -22.67
N ARG A 690 -3.55 -11.41 -22.83
CA ARG A 690 -3.11 -10.64 -24.00
C ARG A 690 -2.90 -11.49 -25.25
N GLN A 691 -2.83 -12.81 -25.08
CA GLN A 691 -2.64 -13.70 -26.23
C GLN A 691 -3.79 -13.57 -27.24
N ASP A 692 -3.45 -13.34 -28.51
CA ASP A 692 -4.40 -13.19 -29.60
C ASP A 692 -5.52 -12.15 -29.33
N ASP A 693 -5.22 -11.11 -28.51
CA ASP A 693 -6.17 -10.11 -28.03
C ASP A 693 -7.41 -10.74 -27.37
N LEU A 694 -7.23 -11.88 -26.69
CA LEU A 694 -8.32 -12.63 -26.05
C LEU A 694 -9.08 -11.78 -25.03
N VAL A 695 -8.34 -10.96 -24.26
CA VAL A 695 -8.88 -9.93 -23.36
C VAL A 695 -8.23 -8.59 -23.69
N GLU A 696 -9.05 -7.58 -23.96
CA GLU A 696 -8.55 -6.25 -24.29
C GLU A 696 -8.03 -5.50 -23.06
N LYS A 697 -8.76 -5.56 -21.94
CA LYS A 697 -8.38 -4.93 -20.66
C LYS A 697 -8.59 -5.91 -19.51
N MET A 698 -7.62 -5.94 -18.61
CA MET A 698 -7.65 -6.75 -17.38
C MET A 698 -7.44 -5.85 -16.18
N PHE A 699 -8.23 -6.03 -15.12
CA PHE A 699 -8.13 -5.29 -13.87
C PHE A 699 -7.81 -6.21 -12.71
N TRP A 700 -6.76 -5.87 -11.97
CA TRP A 700 -6.46 -6.55 -10.72
C TRP A 700 -7.37 -6.04 -9.59
N TYR A 701 -7.94 -6.93 -8.84
CA TYR A 701 -8.68 -6.65 -7.62
C TYR A 701 -7.78 -6.94 -6.41
N THR A 702 -7.28 -5.95 -5.68
CA THR A 702 -7.55 -4.52 -5.62
C THR A 702 -6.27 -3.74 -5.30
N SER A 703 -6.28 -2.42 -5.29
CA SER A 703 -5.10 -1.59 -4.99
C SER A 703 -4.65 -1.75 -3.54
N LEU A 704 -5.52 -1.50 -2.58
CA LEU A 704 -5.23 -1.61 -1.15
C LEU A 704 -5.80 -2.90 -0.55
N LYS A 705 -5.12 -3.45 0.44
CA LYS A 705 -5.71 -4.45 1.33
C LYS A 705 -6.93 -3.85 2.02
N LYS A 706 -8.05 -4.57 1.97
CA LYS A 706 -9.35 -4.05 2.42
C LYS A 706 -9.54 -4.21 3.92
N HIS A 707 -9.09 -3.23 4.69
CA HIS A 707 -9.25 -3.22 6.15
C HIS A 707 -10.69 -3.47 6.59
N GLY A 708 -10.87 -4.31 7.62
CA GLY A 708 -12.18 -4.64 8.20
C GLY A 708 -13.07 -5.53 7.36
N SER A 709 -12.60 -6.06 6.24
CA SER A 709 -13.27 -7.18 5.61
C SER A 709 -13.42 -8.33 6.62
N THR A 710 -14.62 -8.89 6.73
CA THR A 710 -14.86 -10.09 7.53
C THR A 710 -14.30 -11.34 6.87
N SER A 711 -13.86 -11.21 5.61
CA SER A 711 -13.25 -12.26 4.81
C SER A 711 -11.74 -12.01 4.69
N VAL A 712 -10.93 -12.91 5.23
CA VAL A 712 -9.45 -12.90 5.04
C VAL A 712 -9.13 -12.98 3.56
N TYR A 713 -9.91 -13.73 2.77
CA TYR A 713 -9.74 -13.83 1.33
C TYR A 713 -9.81 -12.45 0.65
N GLU A 714 -10.84 -11.64 0.96
CA GLU A 714 -11.02 -10.33 0.35
C GLU A 714 -9.98 -9.31 0.85
N TYR A 715 -9.57 -9.38 2.12
CA TYR A 715 -8.52 -8.52 2.68
C TYR A 715 -7.19 -8.67 1.93
N ASP A 716 -6.77 -9.89 1.68
CA ASP A 716 -5.44 -10.23 1.18
C ASP A 716 -5.30 -10.23 -0.36
N LEU A 717 -6.21 -9.60 -1.07
CA LEU A 717 -6.12 -9.37 -2.53
C LEU A 717 -5.35 -8.09 -2.89
N GLY A 718 -5.22 -7.14 -1.96
CA GLY A 718 -4.57 -5.84 -2.20
C GLY A 718 -3.07 -5.95 -2.50
N ILE A 719 -2.59 -5.12 -3.43
CA ILE A 719 -1.16 -5.03 -3.78
C ILE A 719 -0.37 -4.03 -2.93
N MET A 720 -1.07 -3.24 -2.12
CA MET A 720 -0.49 -2.32 -1.13
C MET A 720 -1.13 -2.55 0.24
N GLN A 721 -0.41 -2.23 1.30
CA GLN A 721 -0.92 -2.34 2.67
C GLN A 721 -2.07 -1.37 2.91
N ASP A 722 -2.99 -1.75 3.80
CA ASP A 722 -4.12 -0.91 4.16
C ASP A 722 -3.71 0.35 4.95
N VAL A 723 -4.60 1.34 4.99
CA VAL A 723 -4.38 2.64 5.62
C VAL A 723 -4.22 2.61 7.14
N MET A 724 -4.55 1.48 7.77
CA MET A 724 -4.49 1.30 9.23
C MET A 724 -3.19 0.62 9.69
N GLN A 725 -2.24 0.37 8.78
CA GLN A 725 -0.93 -0.17 9.12
C GLN A 725 0.03 0.96 9.50
N GLU A 726 1.11 0.64 10.20
CA GLU A 726 2.16 1.60 10.57
C GLU A 726 2.82 2.25 9.34
N ASN A 727 2.92 1.49 8.22
CA ASN A 727 3.32 2.01 6.92
C ASN A 727 2.18 1.83 5.91
N PRO A 728 1.19 2.74 5.89
CA PRO A 728 0.07 2.67 4.95
C PRO A 728 0.56 2.82 3.51
N TYR A 729 -0.12 2.16 2.58
CA TYR A 729 0.24 2.11 1.15
C TYR A 729 1.56 1.40 0.84
N ALA A 730 2.25 0.78 1.79
CA ALA A 730 3.50 0.07 1.51
C ALA A 730 3.30 -1.02 0.44
N ALA A 731 4.25 -1.09 -0.48
CA ALA A 731 4.19 -2.06 -1.57
C ALA A 731 4.29 -3.51 -1.08
N THR A 732 3.59 -4.41 -1.76
CA THR A 732 3.78 -5.86 -1.68
C THR A 732 4.63 -6.35 -2.86
N LYS A 733 4.97 -7.64 -2.92
CA LYS A 733 5.64 -8.22 -4.09
C LYS A 733 4.80 -8.11 -5.37
N ALA A 734 3.47 -8.17 -5.26
CA ALA A 734 2.59 -7.97 -6.41
C ALA A 734 2.74 -6.56 -7.00
N TYR A 735 2.84 -5.53 -6.15
CA TYR A 735 3.10 -4.17 -6.61
C TYR A 735 4.43 -4.07 -7.38
N LEU A 736 5.51 -4.65 -6.84
CA LEU A 736 6.82 -4.66 -7.52
C LEU A 736 6.76 -5.34 -8.88
N ALA A 737 6.16 -6.53 -8.93
CA ALA A 737 6.05 -7.31 -10.15
C ALA A 737 5.19 -6.62 -11.22
N PHE A 738 4.08 -5.99 -10.81
CA PHE A 738 3.20 -5.27 -11.75
C PHE A 738 3.85 -3.97 -12.24
N SER A 739 4.57 -3.26 -11.37
CA SER A 739 5.37 -2.10 -11.75
C SER A 739 6.41 -2.47 -12.81
N ASN A 740 7.18 -3.54 -12.57
CA ASN A 740 8.17 -4.03 -13.54
C ASN A 740 7.52 -4.52 -14.85
N TYR A 741 6.40 -5.26 -14.76
CA TYR A 741 5.65 -5.71 -15.93
C TYR A 741 5.21 -4.52 -16.79
N ASN A 742 4.65 -3.48 -16.17
CA ASN A 742 4.23 -2.27 -16.86
C ASN A 742 5.43 -1.51 -17.45
N ALA A 743 6.55 -1.42 -16.72
CA ALA A 743 7.76 -0.76 -17.22
C ALA A 743 8.39 -1.47 -18.44
N LEU A 744 8.32 -2.79 -18.46
CA LEU A 744 8.93 -3.58 -19.52
C LEU A 744 8.02 -3.81 -20.72
N LEU A 745 6.71 -4.04 -20.50
CA LEU A 745 5.84 -4.66 -21.49
C LEU A 745 4.56 -3.87 -21.83
N ALA A 746 4.30 -2.71 -21.17
CA ALA A 746 3.06 -1.94 -21.39
C ALA A 746 2.82 -1.57 -22.86
N ASP A 747 3.88 -1.10 -23.54
CA ASP A 747 3.86 -0.61 -24.93
C ASP A 747 4.32 -1.64 -25.98
N LYS A 748 4.64 -2.88 -25.54
CA LYS A 748 5.14 -3.93 -26.42
C LYS A 748 4.02 -4.76 -27.04
N VAL A 749 4.24 -5.24 -28.28
CA VAL A 749 3.32 -6.14 -28.95
C VAL A 749 3.65 -7.58 -28.55
N GLN A 750 2.66 -8.29 -28.04
CA GLN A 750 2.80 -9.72 -27.75
C GLN A 750 2.52 -10.53 -29.02
N ASN A 751 3.51 -11.30 -29.47
CA ASN A 751 3.41 -12.08 -30.71
C ASN A 751 2.82 -13.47 -30.45
N SER A 752 3.20 -14.13 -29.35
CA SER A 752 2.77 -15.49 -29.06
C SER A 752 2.94 -15.87 -27.59
N VAL A 753 2.20 -16.88 -27.18
CA VAL A 753 2.49 -17.68 -25.98
C VAL A 753 2.60 -19.15 -26.39
N SER A 754 3.64 -19.83 -25.95
CA SER A 754 3.88 -21.24 -26.26
C SER A 754 4.33 -22.02 -25.02
N LYS A 755 4.16 -23.34 -25.05
CA LYS A 755 4.62 -24.25 -24.00
C LYS A 755 5.60 -25.24 -24.59
N THR A 756 6.80 -25.30 -24.03
CA THR A 756 7.84 -26.25 -24.45
C THR A 756 7.49 -27.70 -24.03
N ALA A 757 8.17 -28.68 -24.62
CA ALA A 757 7.92 -30.10 -24.31
C ALA A 757 8.18 -30.47 -22.84
N ASN A 758 9.12 -29.76 -22.15
CA ASN A 758 9.37 -29.93 -20.71
C ASN A 758 8.44 -29.08 -19.82
N GLY A 759 7.48 -28.35 -20.42
CA GLY A 759 6.43 -27.64 -19.70
C GLY A 759 6.80 -26.24 -19.23
N VAL A 760 7.82 -25.61 -19.86
CA VAL A 760 8.11 -24.19 -19.68
C VAL A 760 7.24 -23.36 -20.62
N TYR A 761 6.61 -22.34 -20.11
CA TYR A 761 5.88 -21.34 -20.91
C TYR A 761 6.84 -20.26 -21.39
N LYS A 762 6.62 -19.78 -22.60
CA LYS A 762 7.35 -18.69 -23.24
C LYS A 762 6.36 -17.77 -23.92
N ALA A 763 6.31 -16.52 -23.48
CA ALA A 763 5.64 -15.45 -24.20
C ALA A 763 6.68 -14.58 -24.90
N GLU A 764 6.36 -14.15 -26.14
CA GLU A 764 7.25 -13.37 -26.97
C GLU A 764 6.66 -11.98 -27.19
N PHE A 765 7.47 -10.96 -26.86
CA PHE A 765 7.12 -9.54 -27.04
C PHE A 765 8.13 -8.90 -27.99
N GLU A 766 7.63 -8.09 -28.91
CA GLU A 766 8.48 -7.34 -29.83
C GLU A 766 8.81 -5.95 -29.30
N ASP A 767 10.11 -5.57 -29.34
CA ASP A 767 10.64 -4.30 -28.88
C ASP A 767 11.72 -3.81 -29.85
N ASP A 768 11.42 -2.87 -30.73
CA ASP A 768 12.34 -2.11 -31.61
C ASP A 768 13.64 -2.84 -32.05
N GLY A 769 13.47 -4.03 -32.68
CA GLY A 769 14.59 -4.84 -33.16
C GLY A 769 15.14 -5.85 -32.16
N GLU A 770 14.47 -6.00 -31.02
CA GLU A 770 14.72 -7.03 -30.02
C GLU A 770 13.43 -7.78 -29.72
N TYR A 771 13.56 -8.95 -29.10
CA TYR A 771 12.48 -9.67 -28.45
C TYR A 771 12.71 -9.68 -26.95
N ILE A 772 11.61 -9.53 -26.18
CA ILE A 772 11.59 -9.85 -24.77
C ILE A 772 10.81 -11.15 -24.62
N TYR A 773 11.46 -12.19 -24.12
CA TYR A 773 10.82 -13.46 -23.80
C TYR A 773 10.48 -13.51 -22.32
N ALA A 774 9.20 -13.48 -21.96
CA ALA A 774 8.79 -13.82 -20.62
C ALA A 774 8.71 -15.34 -20.49
N VAL A 775 9.48 -15.93 -19.57
CA VAL A 775 9.60 -17.40 -19.41
C VAL A 775 9.29 -17.81 -17.98
N TRP A 776 8.49 -18.86 -17.81
CA TRP A 776 8.13 -19.39 -16.49
C TRP A 776 7.76 -20.87 -16.58
N SER A 777 7.67 -21.54 -15.44
CA SER A 777 7.08 -22.87 -15.33
C SER A 777 5.81 -22.84 -14.49
N ASP A 778 4.94 -23.81 -14.72
CA ASP A 778 3.78 -24.03 -13.85
C ASP A 778 4.06 -25.31 -13.04
N GLY A 779 4.33 -25.16 -11.76
CA GLY A 779 4.61 -26.25 -10.84
C GLY A 779 6.09 -26.64 -10.75
N GLY A 780 6.91 -25.77 -10.15
CA GLY A 780 8.26 -26.03 -9.74
C GLY A 780 9.34 -25.67 -10.75
N GLU A 781 10.59 -25.80 -10.34
CA GLU A 781 11.77 -25.39 -11.10
C GLU A 781 11.99 -26.33 -12.32
N LYS A 782 12.22 -25.73 -13.49
CA LYS A 782 12.55 -26.42 -14.75
C LYS A 782 13.69 -25.72 -15.47
N GLU A 783 14.38 -26.46 -16.31
CA GLU A 783 15.40 -25.90 -17.18
C GLU A 783 14.74 -25.31 -18.44
N TYR A 784 15.08 -24.05 -18.74
CA TYR A 784 14.77 -23.39 -20.00
C TYR A 784 16.02 -23.26 -20.81
N SER A 785 15.95 -23.62 -22.08
CA SER A 785 17.05 -23.49 -23.02
C SER A 785 16.56 -22.80 -24.28
N ALA A 786 17.27 -21.77 -24.72
CA ALA A 786 16.98 -21.01 -25.93
C ALA A 786 18.25 -20.64 -26.67
N ASP A 787 18.23 -20.77 -27.97
CA ASP A 787 19.25 -20.19 -28.82
C ASP A 787 19.02 -18.69 -28.94
N VAL A 788 19.88 -17.91 -28.31
CA VAL A 788 19.86 -16.45 -28.34
C VAL A 788 20.99 -15.85 -29.16
N GLY A 789 21.87 -16.71 -29.65
CA GLY A 789 22.96 -16.34 -30.54
C GLY A 789 24.00 -15.36 -29.99
N LEU A 790 23.95 -15.02 -28.70
CA LEU A 790 24.85 -14.07 -28.04
C LEU A 790 25.81 -14.81 -27.12
N GLN A 791 26.97 -14.21 -26.77
CA GLN A 791 27.92 -14.75 -25.79
C GLN A 791 27.42 -14.58 -24.37
N ASP A 792 26.67 -13.51 -24.10
CA ASP A 792 25.95 -13.27 -22.87
C ASP A 792 24.61 -12.58 -23.18
N VAL A 793 23.62 -12.78 -22.31
CA VAL A 793 22.30 -12.24 -22.48
C VAL A 793 21.82 -11.66 -21.16
N GLU A 794 21.07 -10.57 -21.24
CA GLU A 794 20.42 -9.97 -20.09
C GLU A 794 19.18 -10.78 -19.72
N VAL A 795 19.13 -11.24 -18.48
CA VAL A 795 17.98 -11.90 -17.88
C VAL A 795 17.54 -11.08 -16.69
N CYS A 796 16.28 -10.66 -16.69
CA CYS A 796 15.68 -9.86 -15.66
C CYS A 796 14.71 -10.73 -14.85
N ASP A 797 14.74 -10.61 -13.52
CA ASP A 797 13.76 -11.28 -12.67
C ASP A 797 12.38 -10.60 -12.72
N MET A 798 11.40 -11.16 -12.02
CA MET A 798 10.03 -10.65 -11.99
C MET A 798 9.93 -9.21 -11.45
N PHE A 799 10.89 -8.78 -10.64
CA PHE A 799 10.91 -7.47 -9.97
C PHE A 799 11.72 -6.40 -10.70
N GLY A 800 12.49 -6.78 -11.73
CA GLY A 800 13.25 -5.83 -12.54
C GLY A 800 14.78 -5.93 -12.38
N ASN A 801 15.27 -6.84 -11.54
CA ASN A 801 16.70 -7.01 -11.35
C ASN A 801 17.31 -7.81 -12.49
N SER A 802 18.24 -7.19 -13.22
CA SER A 802 18.91 -7.80 -14.36
C SER A 802 20.27 -8.36 -14.00
N GLU A 803 20.59 -9.49 -14.60
CA GLU A 803 21.93 -10.05 -14.63
C GLU A 803 22.32 -10.45 -16.05
N ARG A 804 23.64 -10.46 -16.34
CA ARG A 804 24.13 -10.95 -17.62
C ARG A 804 24.63 -12.40 -17.47
N ILE A 805 23.93 -13.30 -18.15
CA ILE A 805 24.20 -14.74 -18.10
C ILE A 805 25.00 -15.13 -19.34
N LYS A 806 26.14 -15.83 -19.15
CA LYS A 806 26.92 -16.36 -20.23
C LYS A 806 26.21 -17.55 -20.89
N THR A 807 26.23 -17.55 -22.21
CA THR A 807 25.67 -18.64 -23.00
C THR A 807 26.70 -19.70 -23.29
N ASP A 808 26.22 -20.90 -23.59
CA ASP A 808 27.08 -22.00 -24.12
C ASP A 808 26.89 -22.05 -25.64
N ASN A 809 27.88 -21.51 -26.39
CA ASN A 809 27.82 -21.43 -27.85
C ASN A 809 26.56 -20.73 -28.39
N GLY A 810 26.11 -19.64 -27.76
CA GLY A 810 24.92 -18.91 -28.16
C GLY A 810 23.63 -19.48 -27.54
N VAL A 811 23.70 -20.58 -26.81
CA VAL A 811 22.54 -21.19 -26.15
C VAL A 811 22.49 -20.75 -24.70
N LEU A 812 21.42 -20.02 -24.34
CA LEU A 812 21.09 -19.71 -22.97
C LEU A 812 20.54 -20.96 -22.26
N LYS A 813 21.01 -21.22 -21.03
CA LYS A 813 20.43 -22.22 -20.14
C LYS A 813 20.20 -21.60 -18.78
N ILE A 814 18.96 -21.52 -18.36
CA ILE A 814 18.54 -20.97 -17.06
C ILE A 814 17.52 -21.87 -16.39
N LYS A 815 17.42 -21.75 -15.08
CA LYS A 815 16.35 -22.34 -14.31
C LYS A 815 15.20 -21.34 -14.22
N VAL A 816 14.00 -21.80 -14.53
CA VAL A 816 12.77 -21.03 -14.42
C VAL A 816 11.82 -21.68 -13.42
N SER A 817 11.11 -20.88 -12.68
CA SER A 817 10.15 -21.29 -11.66
C SER A 817 8.77 -20.71 -11.97
N ASP A 818 7.90 -20.69 -10.96
CA ASP A 818 6.59 -20.02 -11.07
C ASP A 818 6.70 -18.51 -11.30
N SER A 819 7.81 -17.88 -10.86
CA SER A 819 8.08 -16.46 -11.09
C SER A 819 8.61 -16.22 -12.51
N PRO A 820 7.93 -15.42 -13.33
CA PRO A 820 8.40 -15.09 -14.67
C PRO A 820 9.78 -14.40 -14.66
N GLN A 821 10.61 -14.80 -15.60
CA GLN A 821 11.88 -14.14 -15.93
C GLN A 821 11.79 -13.55 -17.34
N TYR A 822 12.47 -12.44 -17.57
CA TYR A 822 12.45 -11.75 -18.85
C TYR A 822 13.82 -11.83 -19.51
N VAL A 823 13.88 -12.42 -20.69
CA VAL A 823 15.11 -12.61 -21.46
C VAL A 823 15.10 -11.65 -22.64
N ARG A 824 16.06 -10.72 -22.71
CA ARG A 824 16.23 -9.84 -23.86
C ARG A 824 17.09 -10.55 -24.90
N ALA A 825 16.55 -10.70 -26.10
CA ALA A 825 17.25 -11.31 -27.23
C ALA A 825 17.08 -10.44 -28.47
N PRO A 826 18.09 -10.35 -29.33
CA PRO A 826 17.97 -9.61 -30.58
C PRO A 826 16.91 -10.23 -31.47
N LYS A 827 16.16 -9.39 -32.21
CA LYS A 827 15.31 -9.86 -33.29
C LYS A 827 16.14 -10.46 -34.37
N PHE A 828 15.93 -11.73 -34.64
CA PHE A 828 16.74 -12.50 -35.59
C PHE A 828 16.19 -12.32 -36.99
N ASP A 829 16.61 -11.26 -37.69
CA ASP A 829 16.44 -11.15 -39.14
C ASP A 829 17.73 -10.66 -39.78
N TYR A 830 18.03 -11.20 -40.97
CA TYR A 830 19.03 -10.61 -41.84
C TYR A 830 18.52 -9.21 -42.22
N GLY A 831 19.20 -8.19 -41.76
CA GLY A 831 18.80 -6.82 -42.08
C GLY A 831 19.99 -5.94 -42.48
N ILE A 832 19.71 -5.02 -43.38
CA ILE A 832 20.59 -3.93 -43.74
C ILE A 832 19.95 -2.69 -43.19
N TYR A 833 20.70 -1.94 -42.40
CA TYR A 833 20.16 -0.77 -41.70
C TYR A 833 20.95 0.50 -42.03
N CYS A 834 20.26 1.61 -42.23
CA CYS A 834 20.83 2.94 -42.21
C CYS A 834 20.35 3.68 -40.94
N GLY A 835 21.23 3.78 -39.97
CA GLY A 835 20.81 4.17 -38.59
C GLY A 835 19.98 3.06 -37.99
N GLU A 836 18.75 3.38 -37.62
CA GLU A 836 17.76 2.44 -37.05
C GLU A 836 16.74 1.94 -38.11
N LYS A 837 16.76 2.51 -39.32
CA LYS A 837 15.81 2.16 -40.38
C LYS A 837 16.37 0.97 -41.21
N GLU A 838 15.60 -0.13 -41.29
CA GLU A 838 15.86 -1.24 -42.18
C GLU A 838 15.70 -0.78 -43.63
N ILE A 839 16.66 -1.18 -44.51
CA ILE A 839 16.66 -0.84 -45.89
C ILE A 839 16.40 -2.09 -46.71
N LYS A 840 15.29 -2.11 -47.43
CA LYS A 840 14.86 -3.21 -48.32
C LYS A 840 15.10 -2.88 -49.80
N ASN A 841 15.08 -1.60 -50.17
CA ASN A 841 15.26 -1.08 -51.53
C ASN A 841 16.15 0.16 -51.49
N LEU A 842 16.80 0.47 -52.63
CA LEU A 842 17.57 1.71 -52.77
C LEU A 842 16.73 2.97 -52.58
N SER A 843 15.47 2.92 -52.88
CA SER A 843 14.51 4.03 -52.64
C SER A 843 14.30 4.34 -51.16
N ASP A 844 14.68 3.42 -50.23
CA ASP A 844 14.59 3.64 -48.80
C ASP A 844 15.73 4.52 -48.27
N ILE A 845 16.74 4.78 -49.12
CA ILE A 845 17.90 5.59 -48.82
C ILE A 845 17.63 7.02 -49.30
N ASP A 846 17.69 7.99 -48.36
CA ASP A 846 17.58 9.39 -48.71
C ASP A 846 18.81 9.84 -49.53
N ASN A 847 18.65 10.02 -50.84
CA ASN A 847 19.70 10.36 -51.81
C ASN A 847 20.21 11.83 -51.72
N ALA A 848 19.97 12.52 -50.61
CA ALA A 848 20.15 13.98 -50.53
C ALA A 848 21.50 14.46 -50.01
N SER A 849 22.47 13.59 -49.73
CA SER A 849 23.79 14.05 -49.25
C SER A 849 24.97 13.37 -49.96
N ASP A 850 25.97 14.18 -50.34
CA ASP A 850 27.29 13.72 -50.84
C ASP A 850 28.16 13.04 -49.76
N THR A 851 27.60 12.69 -48.64
CA THR A 851 28.26 12.04 -47.51
C THR A 851 28.17 10.53 -47.61
N PRO A 852 29.22 9.77 -47.25
CA PRO A 852 29.20 8.31 -47.25
C PRO A 852 28.04 7.79 -46.40
N LEU A 853 27.31 6.81 -46.92
CA LEU A 853 26.20 6.16 -46.28
C LEU A 853 26.70 5.24 -45.18
N LYS A 854 26.20 5.43 -43.96
CA LYS A 854 26.52 4.56 -42.82
C LYS A 854 25.56 3.38 -42.82
N ILE A 855 26.06 2.19 -43.19
CA ILE A 855 25.30 0.93 -43.25
C ILE A 855 25.70 0.04 -42.09
N SER A 856 24.70 -0.52 -41.39
CA SER A 856 24.87 -1.63 -40.47
C SER A 856 24.30 -2.89 -41.10
N VAL A 857 25.04 -3.98 -41.07
CA VAL A 857 24.57 -5.29 -41.50
C VAL A 857 24.47 -6.20 -40.29
N ALA A 858 23.27 -6.65 -40.02
CA ALA A 858 23.02 -7.66 -39.01
C ALA A 858 22.98 -9.04 -39.66
N VAL A 859 23.74 -9.97 -39.14
CA VAL A 859 23.79 -11.35 -39.61
C VAL A 859 23.41 -12.27 -38.48
N ASN A 860 22.43 -13.11 -38.70
CA ASN A 860 22.07 -14.17 -37.79
C ASN A 860 22.01 -15.53 -38.50
N ARG A 861 22.37 -16.60 -37.79
CA ARG A 861 22.20 -17.97 -38.22
C ARG A 861 21.52 -18.83 -37.17
N ALA A 862 20.58 -19.66 -37.62
CA ALA A 862 19.96 -20.67 -36.79
C ALA A 862 20.97 -21.70 -36.29
N ALA A 863 20.84 -22.19 -35.05
CA ALA A 863 21.78 -23.06 -34.37
C ALA A 863 22.13 -24.36 -35.14
N ASP A 864 21.19 -24.86 -35.93
CA ASP A 864 21.33 -26.04 -36.78
C ASP A 864 22.22 -25.83 -38.03
N LYS A 865 22.55 -24.57 -38.34
CA LYS A 865 23.40 -24.16 -39.49
C LYS A 865 24.72 -23.52 -39.05
N MET A 866 25.05 -23.59 -37.76
CA MET A 866 26.25 -22.94 -37.21
C MET A 866 27.53 -23.77 -37.44
N GLU A 867 28.12 -23.67 -38.61
CA GLU A 867 29.59 -23.71 -38.67
C GLU A 867 30.13 -22.44 -38.03
N LYS A 868 31.10 -22.57 -37.13
CA LYS A 868 31.81 -21.46 -36.48
C LYS A 868 32.25 -20.44 -37.54
N ILE A 869 31.63 -19.28 -37.63
CA ILE A 869 32.16 -18.15 -38.38
C ILE A 869 33.23 -17.49 -37.50
N ASN A 870 34.37 -18.12 -37.37
CA ASN A 870 35.53 -17.47 -36.81
C ASN A 870 36.04 -16.50 -37.86
N ASN A 871 36.05 -15.21 -37.52
CA ASN A 871 36.59 -14.15 -38.40
C ASN A 871 35.77 -13.86 -39.67
N ALA A 872 34.48 -13.57 -39.55
CA ALA A 872 33.66 -13.05 -40.64
C ALA A 872 34.06 -11.61 -41.00
N ALA A 873 34.02 -11.29 -42.29
CA ALA A 873 34.13 -9.93 -42.81
C ALA A 873 32.93 -9.64 -43.70
N VAL A 874 32.40 -8.41 -43.62
CA VAL A 874 31.35 -7.89 -44.50
C VAL A 874 31.98 -6.96 -45.52
N ILE A 875 31.70 -7.22 -46.80
CA ILE A 875 32.08 -6.34 -47.89
C ILE A 875 30.80 -5.69 -48.42
N CYS A 876 30.71 -4.38 -48.33
CA CYS A 876 29.66 -3.60 -48.99
C CYS A 876 30.23 -3.04 -50.31
N ALA A 877 29.54 -3.28 -51.42
CA ALA A 877 29.94 -2.80 -52.72
C ALA A 877 28.78 -2.09 -53.42
N ALA A 878 28.99 -0.86 -53.84
CA ALA A 878 28.04 -0.07 -54.59
C ALA A 878 28.36 -0.12 -56.06
N TYR A 879 27.37 -0.33 -56.93
CA TYR A 879 27.48 -0.42 -58.36
C TYR A 879 26.59 0.60 -59.07
N LYS A 880 27.05 1.02 -60.27
CA LYS A 880 26.26 1.77 -61.23
C LYS A 880 26.53 1.23 -62.66
N ASP A 881 25.43 0.95 -63.37
CA ASP A 881 25.52 0.38 -64.73
C ASP A 881 26.44 -0.86 -64.82
N GLY A 882 26.47 -1.66 -63.77
CA GLY A 882 27.32 -2.85 -63.64
C GLY A 882 28.76 -2.58 -63.26
N CYS A 883 29.19 -1.35 -63.11
CA CYS A 883 30.53 -0.97 -62.69
C CYS A 883 30.60 -0.71 -61.19
N LEU A 884 31.64 -1.20 -60.51
CA LEU A 884 31.87 -0.91 -59.08
C LEU A 884 32.24 0.59 -58.92
N ILE A 885 31.49 1.32 -58.10
CA ILE A 885 31.74 2.74 -57.82
C ILE A 885 32.35 2.97 -56.46
N ASP A 886 32.04 2.12 -55.46
CA ASP A 886 32.71 2.15 -54.16
C ASP A 886 32.63 0.79 -53.47
N VAL A 887 33.59 0.51 -52.58
CA VAL A 887 33.65 -0.73 -51.80
C VAL A 887 34.21 -0.47 -50.40
N SER A 888 33.53 -0.97 -49.40
CA SER A 888 33.99 -0.92 -48.01
C SER A 888 34.03 -2.33 -47.41
N VAL A 889 35.02 -2.57 -46.58
CA VAL A 889 35.20 -3.87 -45.90
C VAL A 889 35.24 -3.64 -44.40
N CYS A 890 34.37 -4.34 -43.67
CA CYS A 890 34.32 -4.30 -42.24
C CYS A 890 34.52 -5.72 -41.68
N GLY A 891 35.42 -5.85 -40.70
CA GLY A 891 35.62 -7.07 -39.95
C GLY A 891 35.47 -6.80 -38.46
N ASP A 892 34.90 -7.71 -37.73
CA ASP A 892 34.84 -7.62 -36.29
C ASP A 892 36.07 -8.30 -35.68
N GLU A 893 36.89 -7.52 -34.98
CA GLU A 893 38.12 -8.02 -34.35
C GLU A 893 37.88 -8.94 -33.14
N ASN A 894 36.66 -8.93 -32.60
CA ASN A 894 36.24 -9.64 -31.37
C ASN A 894 35.30 -10.83 -31.63
N SER A 895 34.99 -11.15 -32.85
CA SER A 895 33.96 -12.11 -33.18
C SER A 895 34.44 -13.56 -33.15
N GLY A 896 34.49 -14.14 -32.00
CA GLY A 896 34.22 -15.57 -31.83
C GLY A 896 32.71 -15.80 -31.88
N LEU A 897 32.04 -15.46 -32.98
CA LEU A 897 30.57 -15.36 -33.03
C LEU A 897 29.91 -16.71 -33.25
N HIS A 898 29.08 -17.06 -32.35
CA HIS A 898 27.97 -17.98 -32.56
C HIS A 898 26.69 -17.16 -32.53
N GLY A 899 25.98 -17.09 -33.66
CA GLY A 899 24.63 -16.61 -33.74
C GLY A 899 24.44 -15.20 -34.29
N TYR A 900 24.86 -14.16 -33.65
CA TYR A 900 24.57 -12.79 -34.05
C TYR A 900 25.82 -11.93 -34.19
N ALA A 901 25.92 -11.22 -35.32
CA ALA A 901 26.96 -10.23 -35.56
C ALA A 901 26.36 -8.97 -36.19
N ARG A 902 26.79 -7.81 -35.72
CA ARG A 902 26.44 -6.52 -36.32
C ARG A 902 27.72 -5.86 -36.85
N PHE A 903 27.81 -5.75 -38.17
CA PHE A 903 28.92 -5.07 -38.83
C PHE A 903 28.49 -3.65 -39.19
N LYS A 904 29.34 -2.67 -38.91
CA LYS A 904 29.10 -1.27 -39.26
C LYS A 904 30.14 -0.83 -40.27
N THR A 905 29.69 -0.27 -41.39
CA THR A 905 30.57 0.27 -42.41
C THR A 905 29.99 1.53 -43.03
N GLU A 906 30.82 2.29 -43.74
CA GLU A 906 30.44 3.47 -44.50
C GLU A 906 30.74 3.24 -45.97
N ILE A 907 29.80 3.49 -46.86
CA ILE A 907 29.96 3.34 -48.31
C ILE A 907 29.37 4.55 -49.03
N ASN A 908 30.06 5.01 -50.08
CA ASN A 908 29.51 6.04 -50.97
C ASN A 908 28.59 5.38 -51.99
N ALA A 909 27.31 5.49 -51.78
CA ALA A 909 26.26 4.96 -52.67
C ALA A 909 25.59 6.02 -53.52
N ALA A 910 26.18 7.21 -53.66
CA ALA A 910 25.62 8.27 -54.47
C ALA A 910 25.48 7.79 -55.92
N ASN A 911 24.26 7.82 -56.46
CA ASN A 911 23.89 7.34 -57.77
C ASN A 911 24.09 5.82 -58.04
N ALA A 912 24.20 5.00 -56.99
CA ALA A 912 24.23 3.56 -57.15
C ALA A 912 22.83 3.06 -57.62
N ASP A 913 22.86 2.08 -58.53
CA ASP A 913 21.66 1.33 -58.95
C ASP A 913 21.57 -0.04 -58.25
N ARG A 914 22.65 -0.41 -57.51
CA ARG A 914 22.72 -1.63 -56.74
C ARG A 914 23.77 -1.50 -55.63
N ILE A 915 23.41 -1.99 -54.43
CA ILE A 915 24.36 -2.26 -53.34
C ILE A 915 24.37 -3.78 -53.11
N SER A 916 25.53 -4.39 -53.18
CA SER A 916 25.70 -5.81 -52.86
C SER A 916 26.52 -5.94 -51.58
N ILE A 917 26.06 -6.78 -50.69
CA ILE A 917 26.68 -7.07 -49.40
C ILE A 917 27.13 -8.54 -49.42
N PHE A 918 28.41 -8.74 -49.25
CA PHE A 918 28.98 -10.09 -49.23
C PHE A 918 29.49 -10.37 -47.82
N ILE A 919 29.10 -11.49 -47.29
CA ILE A 919 29.60 -12.00 -46.01
C ILE A 919 30.62 -13.10 -46.36
N ARG A 920 31.85 -12.93 -45.88
CA ARG A 920 32.96 -13.83 -46.19
C ARG A 920 33.79 -14.15 -44.94
N ASP A 921 34.66 -15.16 -45.03
CA ASP A 921 35.69 -15.35 -44.00
C ASP A 921 36.69 -14.17 -44.00
N LYS A 922 37.45 -13.97 -42.94
CA LYS A 922 38.38 -12.84 -42.76
C LYS A 922 39.42 -12.75 -43.88
N ASN A 923 39.73 -13.88 -44.52
CA ASN A 923 40.64 -13.92 -45.66
C ASN A 923 39.96 -13.54 -46.98
N LEU A 924 38.64 -13.23 -46.93
CA LEU A 924 37.81 -12.80 -48.07
C LEU A 924 37.69 -13.83 -49.20
N ILE A 925 38.06 -15.08 -48.96
CA ILE A 925 38.13 -16.14 -49.99
C ILE A 925 36.85 -16.99 -49.97
N LYS A 926 36.42 -17.44 -48.78
CA LYS A 926 35.27 -18.31 -48.69
C LYS A 926 33.97 -17.48 -48.54
N PRO A 927 33.05 -17.56 -49.53
CA PRO A 927 31.74 -16.89 -49.39
C PRO A 927 30.94 -17.61 -48.32
N ILE A 928 30.23 -16.79 -47.51
CA ILE A 928 29.29 -17.26 -46.49
C ILE A 928 27.86 -16.96 -46.93
N ASP A 929 27.61 -15.72 -47.31
CA ASP A 929 26.29 -15.28 -47.81
C ASP A 929 26.40 -14.00 -48.65
N MET A 930 25.33 -13.62 -49.40
CA MET A 930 25.29 -12.42 -50.21
C MET A 930 23.85 -11.85 -50.19
N TYR A 931 23.74 -10.52 -50.07
CA TYR A 931 22.52 -9.75 -50.20
C TYR A 931 22.65 -8.68 -51.26
N GLU A 932 21.57 -8.38 -51.98
CA GLU A 932 21.50 -7.28 -52.92
C GLU A 932 20.31 -6.38 -52.62
N ILE A 933 20.55 -5.05 -52.65
CA ILE A 933 19.50 -4.03 -52.64
C ILE A 933 19.52 -3.33 -54.02
N ARG A 934 18.38 -3.25 -54.66
CA ARG A 934 18.23 -2.60 -55.99
C ARG A 934 17.19 -1.46 -55.89
#